data_020fa3161afa903da0f42bf6cbe0cb9e
#
_entry.id   020fa3161afa903da0f42bf6cbe0cb9e
#
_cell.length_a   1.000
_cell.length_b   1.000
_cell.length_c   1.000
_cell.angle_alpha   90.00
_cell.angle_beta   90.00
_cell.angle_gamma   90.00
#
_symmetry.space_group_name_H-M   'P 1'
#
loop_
_entity.id
_entity.type
_entity.pdbx_description
1 polymer ?
#
loop_
_entity_poly.entity_id
_entity_poly.type
_entity_poly.pdbx_seq_one_letter_code
_entity_poly.pdbx_strand_id
1 'polypeptide(L)'
;EFSGASDVISGKVLENVPVQHLSNALSGRISGLTTIQRSGEPGNDEASIYIRGIRSNGNGALVLIDGQERNYYGMVQTQEIERVTILKDASAIALYGMRGANGVILIETKSGRLGKPRVSLNIQGIYQQNMRVPKAVNAAEYAQSYNEANINDGLNPFYTETEINKFANHSDPERYPDVDWIGNLLKKGTFMQRYNATVEGGSGRTRYFVSLGYTGQAGMFNTEKEQNYSTNTEFSRINFRSNVDFDITSTTLLSVKLDGWMQSENSPYHDQAQQYIFQNLLKTPATAFPMYYKDTHNYVDQSGNPIKSQPGDRIVAGNDKYINPWAILNRGGYTAIDKRYGAFSVSLKQDLDFLLKGLSLYGQISMDVYNLQKQNRTRSFNYYTLQNNGVLQKYGTSEEMISNAAMKYGDARNTTLNFKLSYNRISGKHNVSGMMFYDQYEYNQSIVLPYRYQTVGGWFAYKYDNRYQIDATFGYQGSYKFNNENRWGLSPTVSLAWYASNEKFFDVLKPAISNLKIRGSIGKVNNDRAVSAYMYMSRLQNLNEGIYFGNDMAQYTSLLETQQANPSATYEKSTQINLGADLGMFSNRLNATFDIWKDRRTGVYTIPSTFSSMLGYTTIYMPGKNIGKMETKGLEGSLNWKDNIGKDFTYFLSGNISYSKNKVIDMDEALQPYDYMYSKGHPYGTSLVYIADGIFQSYEEIAAAPVHTLNSVVPGDIR
;
A
#
# COMPACT_ATOMS: atom_id res chain seq x y z
N GLU A 1 3.54 8.49 -29.81
CA GLU A 1 2.29 8.49 -29.01
C GLU A 1 1.64 7.10 -29.17
N PHE A 2 1.45 6.37 -28.07
CA PHE A 2 0.80 5.06 -28.09
C PHE A 2 -0.68 5.20 -28.41
N SER A 3 -1.24 4.24 -29.16
CA SER A 3 -2.68 4.16 -29.39
C SER A 3 -3.47 3.56 -28.21
N GLY A 4 -2.78 2.92 -27.26
CA GLY A 4 -3.37 2.25 -26.10
C GLY A 4 -3.95 3.17 -25.03
N ALA A 5 -4.68 2.56 -24.08
CA ALA A 5 -5.30 3.27 -22.95
C ALA A 5 -4.25 3.77 -21.96
N SER A 6 -4.10 5.05 -21.83
CA SER A 6 -3.24 5.72 -20.85
C SER A 6 -3.91 6.97 -20.31
N ASP A 7 -3.52 7.34 -19.10
CA ASP A 7 -3.99 8.58 -18.46
C ASP A 7 -2.80 9.35 -17.90
N VAL A 8 -2.84 10.67 -17.95
CA VAL A 8 -1.73 11.54 -17.54
C VAL A 8 -2.23 12.60 -16.57
N ILE A 9 -1.56 12.75 -15.44
CA ILE A 9 -1.77 13.84 -14.49
C ILE A 9 -0.51 14.70 -14.38
N SER A 10 -0.69 16.02 -14.48
CA SER A 10 0.42 16.98 -14.32
C SER A 10 0.83 17.09 -12.86
N GLY A 11 2.14 17.22 -12.60
CA GLY A 11 2.69 17.47 -11.27
C GLY A 11 2.08 18.69 -10.59
N LYS A 12 1.71 19.74 -11.35
CA LYS A 12 1.03 20.95 -10.81
C LYS A 12 -0.27 20.64 -10.08
N VAL A 13 -1.02 19.63 -10.52
CA VAL A 13 -2.27 19.20 -9.85
C VAL A 13 -1.96 18.53 -8.52
N LEU A 14 -0.82 17.85 -8.42
CA LEU A 14 -0.38 17.13 -7.24
C LEU A 14 0.30 18.02 -6.18
N GLU A 15 0.91 19.13 -6.57
CA GLU A 15 1.67 20.01 -5.69
C GLU A 15 0.85 20.54 -4.50
N ASN A 16 -0.45 20.77 -4.70
CA ASN A 16 -1.37 21.32 -3.70
C ASN A 16 -2.07 20.25 -2.86
N VAL A 17 -1.75 18.97 -3.06
CA VAL A 17 -2.37 17.88 -2.30
C VAL A 17 -1.64 17.69 -0.98
N PRO A 18 -2.31 17.92 0.18
CA PRO A 18 -1.65 17.94 1.49
C PRO A 18 -1.50 16.54 2.08
N VAL A 19 -0.79 15.64 1.41
CA VAL A 19 -0.57 14.26 1.85
C VAL A 19 0.92 13.96 1.96
N GLN A 20 1.27 12.97 2.78
CA GLN A 20 2.64 12.58 3.06
C GLN A 20 3.19 11.66 1.95
N HIS A 21 2.37 10.74 1.45
CA HIS A 21 2.74 9.77 0.42
C HIS A 21 2.12 10.09 -0.93
N LEU A 22 2.90 9.96 -2.00
CA LEU A 22 2.42 10.17 -3.37
C LEU A 22 1.24 9.25 -3.73
N SER A 23 1.21 8.02 -3.21
CA SER A 23 0.09 7.09 -3.44
C SER A 23 -1.26 7.69 -3.04
N ASN A 24 -1.31 8.44 -1.94
CA ASN A 24 -2.51 9.14 -1.47
C ASN A 24 -2.85 10.35 -2.36
N ALA A 25 -1.82 11.04 -2.92
CA ALA A 25 -2.05 12.16 -3.83
C ALA A 25 -2.72 11.74 -5.14
N LEU A 26 -2.57 10.48 -5.57
CA LEU A 26 -3.16 9.96 -6.80
C LEU A 26 -4.62 9.51 -6.62
N SER A 27 -5.09 9.35 -5.39
CA SER A 27 -6.43 8.86 -5.05
C SER A 27 -7.53 9.74 -5.67
N GLY A 28 -8.48 9.11 -6.37
CA GLY A 28 -9.65 9.78 -6.96
C GLY A 28 -9.37 10.72 -8.14
N ARG A 29 -8.12 10.83 -8.63
CA ARG A 29 -7.72 11.78 -9.67
C ARG A 29 -7.53 11.18 -11.04
N ILE A 30 -7.49 9.88 -11.14
CA ILE A 30 -7.18 9.16 -12.39
C ILE A 30 -8.20 8.06 -12.59
N SER A 31 -8.76 7.98 -13.78
CA SER A 31 -9.73 6.92 -14.12
C SER A 31 -9.06 5.54 -14.10
N GLY A 32 -9.78 4.53 -13.61
CA GLY A 32 -9.28 3.15 -13.49
C GLY A 32 -8.23 2.94 -12.39
N LEU A 33 -7.89 3.96 -11.59
CA LEU A 33 -7.01 3.82 -10.43
C LEU A 33 -7.85 3.63 -9.17
N THR A 34 -7.61 2.54 -8.45
CA THR A 34 -8.19 2.28 -7.12
C THR A 34 -7.09 2.35 -6.08
N THR A 35 -7.31 3.13 -5.03
CA THR A 35 -6.39 3.24 -3.91
C THR A 35 -7.06 2.75 -2.63
N ILE A 36 -6.34 2.01 -1.81
CA ILE A 36 -6.81 1.52 -0.52
C ILE A 36 -5.78 1.94 0.53
N GLN A 37 -6.12 2.97 1.31
CA GLN A 37 -5.35 3.39 2.46
C GLN A 37 -5.85 2.64 3.69
N ARG A 38 -4.99 1.84 4.31
CA ARG A 38 -5.34 1.00 5.48
C ARG A 38 -5.00 1.64 6.80
N SER A 39 -4.11 2.61 6.81
CA SER A 39 -3.63 3.31 8.01
C SER A 39 -3.55 4.81 7.74
N GLY A 40 -3.77 5.62 8.78
CA GLY A 40 -3.47 7.06 8.79
C GLY A 40 -2.30 7.37 9.73
N GLU A 41 -1.53 6.37 10.13
CA GLU A 41 -0.40 6.49 11.04
C GLU A 41 0.73 7.33 10.42
N PRO A 42 1.29 8.31 11.13
CA PRO A 42 2.45 9.04 10.66
C PRO A 42 3.60 8.12 10.23
N GLY A 43 4.06 8.28 8.98
CA GLY A 43 5.11 7.43 8.39
C GLY A 43 4.65 6.10 7.80
N ASN A 44 3.40 5.70 8.01
CA ASN A 44 2.85 4.40 7.58
C ASN A 44 1.42 4.55 6.99
N ASP A 45 1.18 5.66 6.29
CA ASP A 45 -0.11 6.01 5.68
C ASP A 45 -0.17 5.72 4.17
N GLU A 46 0.74 4.93 3.64
CA GLU A 46 0.81 4.58 2.22
C GLU A 46 -0.44 3.84 1.75
N ALA A 47 -1.02 4.29 0.63
CA ALA A 47 -2.11 3.58 -0.03
C ALA A 47 -1.60 2.52 -1.00
N SER A 48 -2.21 1.34 -0.97
CA SER A 48 -2.05 0.33 -2.00
C SER A 48 -2.75 0.79 -3.29
N ILE A 49 -2.06 0.71 -4.42
CA ILE A 49 -2.56 1.16 -5.72
C ILE A 49 -2.86 -0.03 -6.63
N TYR A 50 -4.07 -0.05 -7.20
CA TYR A 50 -4.52 -1.04 -8.17
C TYR A 50 -5.01 -0.35 -9.42
N ILE A 51 -4.59 -0.82 -10.59
CA ILE A 51 -5.06 -0.34 -11.90
C ILE A 51 -6.11 -1.32 -12.41
N ARG A 52 -7.32 -0.81 -12.70
CA ARG A 52 -8.48 -1.61 -13.15
C ARG A 52 -8.88 -2.71 -12.15
N GLY A 53 -8.75 -2.41 -10.84
CA GLY A 53 -9.11 -3.30 -9.74
C GLY A 53 -8.10 -4.43 -9.46
N ILE A 54 -8.49 -5.33 -8.56
CA ILE A 54 -7.68 -6.52 -8.20
C ILE A 54 -7.92 -7.60 -9.25
N ARG A 55 -6.87 -7.98 -9.99
CA ARG A 55 -6.97 -8.92 -11.11
C ARG A 55 -6.56 -10.35 -10.77
N SER A 56 -5.53 -10.51 -9.92
CA SER A 56 -5.09 -11.79 -9.33
C SER A 56 -4.20 -11.52 -8.14
N ASN A 57 -4.22 -12.38 -7.14
CA ASN A 57 -3.35 -12.39 -5.94
C ASN A 57 -2.96 -11.03 -5.34
N GLY A 58 -3.81 -9.99 -5.52
CA GLY A 58 -3.70 -8.71 -4.86
C GLY A 58 -2.47 -7.84 -5.17
N ASN A 59 -1.65 -8.22 -6.16
CA ASN A 59 -0.43 -7.50 -6.50
C ASN A 59 -0.71 -6.15 -7.18
N GLY A 60 -0.06 -5.09 -6.69
CA GLY A 60 -0.17 -3.74 -7.21
C GLY A 60 0.48 -3.52 -8.58
N ALA A 61 0.39 -2.29 -9.06
CA ALA A 61 1.03 -1.85 -10.30
C ALA A 61 2.56 -1.82 -10.20
N LEU A 62 3.24 -1.88 -11.34
CA LEU A 62 4.67 -1.57 -11.45
C LEU A 62 4.85 -0.05 -11.40
N VAL A 63 5.76 0.46 -10.57
CA VAL A 63 6.05 1.88 -10.51
C VAL A 63 7.48 2.17 -10.97
N LEU A 64 7.59 3.09 -11.92
CA LEU A 64 8.87 3.53 -12.47
C LEU A 64 9.03 5.04 -12.22
N ILE A 65 10.17 5.44 -11.70
CA ILE A 65 10.59 6.82 -11.57
C ILE A 65 11.73 7.08 -12.55
N ASP A 66 11.52 8.00 -13.49
CA ASP A 66 12.49 8.30 -14.57
C ASP A 66 12.95 7.05 -15.35
N GLY A 67 12.01 6.11 -15.56
CA GLY A 67 12.25 4.87 -16.29
C GLY A 67 12.86 3.73 -15.48
N GLN A 68 13.10 3.93 -14.18
CA GLN A 68 13.67 2.92 -13.28
C GLN A 68 12.63 2.42 -12.28
N GLU A 69 12.55 1.10 -12.07
CA GLU A 69 11.68 0.52 -11.04
C GLU A 69 12.15 0.90 -9.65
N ARG A 70 11.23 1.45 -8.86
CA ARG A 70 11.53 1.88 -7.50
C ARG A 70 10.44 1.45 -6.52
N ASN A 71 10.85 0.77 -5.47
CA ASN A 71 9.95 0.26 -4.44
C ASN A 71 9.42 1.36 -3.50
N TYR A 72 10.14 2.49 -3.39
CA TYR A 72 9.85 3.57 -2.44
C TYR A 72 9.31 4.83 -3.12
N TYR A 73 8.46 4.67 -4.15
CA TYR A 73 7.92 5.77 -4.94
C TYR A 73 7.03 6.73 -4.14
N GLY A 74 6.42 6.27 -3.06
CA GLY A 74 5.58 7.09 -2.19
C GLY A 74 6.33 8.23 -1.50
N MET A 75 7.66 8.14 -1.43
CA MET A 75 8.53 9.13 -0.77
C MET A 75 8.91 10.29 -1.70
N VAL A 76 8.59 10.25 -3.00
CA VAL A 76 8.81 11.35 -3.94
C VAL A 76 7.90 12.52 -3.57
N GLN A 77 8.48 13.71 -3.46
CA GLN A 77 7.70 14.92 -3.18
C GLN A 77 6.91 15.35 -4.40
N THR A 78 5.66 15.75 -4.20
CA THR A 78 4.78 16.21 -5.29
C THR A 78 5.35 17.40 -6.07
N GLN A 79 6.15 18.24 -5.43
CA GLN A 79 6.86 19.39 -6.02
C GLN A 79 7.97 19.00 -7.00
N GLU A 80 8.48 17.76 -6.91
CA GLU A 80 9.52 17.23 -7.79
C GLU A 80 8.99 16.61 -9.07
N ILE A 81 7.66 16.40 -9.15
CA ILE A 81 7.01 15.67 -10.23
C ILE A 81 6.66 16.62 -11.39
N GLU A 82 7.06 16.25 -12.60
CA GLU A 82 6.59 16.90 -13.84
C GLU A 82 5.25 16.32 -14.27
N ARG A 83 5.13 14.98 -14.32
CA ARG A 83 3.90 14.25 -14.63
C ARG A 83 3.90 12.81 -14.12
N VAL A 84 2.72 12.26 -13.95
CA VAL A 84 2.50 10.83 -13.71
C VAL A 84 1.63 10.29 -14.83
N THR A 85 2.11 9.23 -15.50
CA THR A 85 1.40 8.53 -16.58
C THR A 85 1.02 7.14 -16.12
N ILE A 86 -0.24 6.76 -16.32
CA ILE A 86 -0.72 5.41 -15.99
C ILE A 86 -1.02 4.65 -17.27
N LEU A 87 -0.36 3.50 -17.44
CA LEU A 87 -0.55 2.58 -18.54
C LEU A 87 -1.46 1.45 -18.10
N LYS A 88 -2.57 1.24 -18.82
CA LYS A 88 -3.67 0.41 -18.33
C LYS A 88 -3.92 -0.85 -19.16
N ASP A 89 -3.65 -0.83 -20.46
CA ASP A 89 -3.92 -1.92 -21.37
C ASP A 89 -2.66 -2.65 -21.86
N ALA A 90 -2.86 -3.81 -22.50
CA ALA A 90 -1.78 -4.66 -22.94
C ALA A 90 -0.80 -3.95 -23.87
N SER A 91 -1.27 -3.11 -24.81
CA SER A 91 -0.42 -2.43 -25.78
C SER A 91 0.60 -1.49 -25.14
N ALA A 92 0.19 -0.83 -24.04
CA ALA A 92 1.03 0.09 -23.30
C ALA A 92 1.97 -0.64 -22.32
N ILE A 93 1.52 -1.75 -21.71
CA ILE A 93 2.27 -2.41 -20.63
C ILE A 93 3.20 -3.54 -21.11
N ALA A 94 3.03 -4.08 -22.31
CA ALA A 94 3.83 -5.21 -22.84
C ALA A 94 5.34 -4.94 -22.86
N LEU A 95 5.75 -3.69 -23.05
CA LEU A 95 7.15 -3.27 -22.97
C LEU A 95 7.80 -3.56 -21.60
N TYR A 96 6.99 -3.60 -20.54
CA TYR A 96 7.46 -3.86 -19.18
C TYR A 96 7.38 -5.35 -18.81
N GLY A 97 7.01 -6.20 -19.75
CA GLY A 97 6.98 -7.66 -19.62
C GLY A 97 6.08 -8.11 -18.46
N MET A 98 6.51 -9.18 -17.78
CA MET A 98 5.72 -9.82 -16.70
C MET A 98 5.44 -8.90 -15.51
N ARG A 99 6.34 -7.97 -15.21
CA ARG A 99 6.20 -7.06 -14.09
C ARG A 99 5.11 -6.01 -14.31
N GLY A 100 4.86 -5.64 -15.58
CA GLY A 100 3.83 -4.69 -15.98
C GLY A 100 2.40 -5.24 -16.04
N ALA A 101 2.19 -6.54 -15.86
CA ALA A 101 0.90 -7.22 -16.11
C ALA A 101 -0.30 -6.66 -15.34
N ASN A 102 -0.08 -6.00 -14.20
CA ASN A 102 -1.12 -5.35 -13.38
C ASN A 102 -1.25 -3.84 -13.65
N GLY A 103 -0.62 -3.35 -14.74
CA GLY A 103 -0.53 -1.93 -15.08
C GLY A 103 0.79 -1.31 -14.63
N VAL A 104 1.11 -0.16 -15.21
CA VAL A 104 2.37 0.56 -14.97
C VAL A 104 2.09 2.01 -14.64
N ILE A 105 2.78 2.54 -13.64
CA ILE A 105 2.78 3.94 -13.25
C ILE A 105 4.15 4.51 -13.56
N LEU A 106 4.20 5.49 -14.46
CA LEU A 106 5.40 6.22 -14.83
C LEU A 106 5.40 7.58 -14.14
N ILE A 107 6.38 7.82 -13.32
CA ILE A 107 6.61 9.10 -12.64
C ILE A 107 7.81 9.75 -13.32
N GLU A 108 7.59 10.88 -13.93
CA GLU A 108 8.65 11.71 -14.50
C GLU A 108 8.91 12.88 -13.58
N THR A 109 10.18 13.05 -13.19
CA THR A 109 10.59 14.14 -12.32
C THR A 109 11.01 15.36 -13.14
N LYS A 110 10.89 16.56 -12.54
CA LYS A 110 11.28 17.81 -13.15
C LYS A 110 12.74 17.80 -13.55
N SER A 111 13.05 18.34 -14.73
CA SER A 111 14.39 18.58 -15.25
C SER A 111 14.65 20.08 -15.35
N GLY A 112 15.92 20.45 -15.42
CA GLY A 112 16.32 21.84 -15.63
C GLY A 112 15.87 22.39 -16.98
N ARG A 113 15.73 23.72 -17.05
CA ARG A 113 15.36 24.46 -18.26
C ARG A 113 16.41 25.54 -18.53
N LEU A 114 16.70 25.81 -19.80
CA LEU A 114 17.55 26.94 -20.17
C LEU A 114 16.93 28.26 -19.71
N GLY A 115 17.73 29.12 -19.12
CA GLY A 115 17.30 30.42 -18.64
C GLY A 115 17.88 30.78 -17.26
N LYS A 116 17.52 31.96 -16.77
CA LYS A 116 17.95 32.42 -15.44
C LYS A 116 17.49 31.45 -14.34
N PRO A 117 18.27 31.28 -13.27
CA PRO A 117 17.85 30.49 -12.12
C PRO A 117 16.49 30.96 -11.56
N ARG A 118 15.61 30.02 -11.36
CA ARG A 118 14.31 30.24 -10.72
C ARG A 118 14.29 29.49 -9.39
N VAL A 119 14.10 30.23 -8.31
CA VAL A 119 13.95 29.69 -6.96
C VAL A 119 12.49 29.67 -6.61
N SER A 120 12.01 28.55 -6.09
CA SER A 120 10.63 28.43 -5.57
C SER A 120 10.68 27.85 -4.15
N LEU A 121 9.94 28.47 -3.25
CA LEU A 121 9.78 28.00 -1.87
C LEU A 121 8.30 27.69 -1.64
N ASN A 122 8.00 26.49 -1.20
CA ASN A 122 6.66 26.05 -0.81
C ASN A 122 6.66 25.70 0.67
N ILE A 123 5.76 26.34 1.41
CA ILE A 123 5.57 26.13 2.86
C ILE A 123 4.11 25.75 3.09
N GLN A 124 3.87 24.63 3.74
CA GLN A 124 2.53 24.14 4.05
C GLN A 124 2.42 23.78 5.53
N GLY A 125 1.45 24.36 6.22
CA GLY A 125 0.97 23.94 7.53
C GLY A 125 -0.37 23.21 7.35
N ILE A 126 -0.46 21.98 7.79
CA ILE A 126 -1.60 21.11 7.53
C ILE A 126 -2.16 20.64 8.87
N TYR A 127 -3.43 20.96 9.11
CA TYR A 127 -4.16 20.41 10.25
C TYR A 127 -4.82 19.10 9.87
N GLN A 128 -4.62 18.08 10.68
CA GLN A 128 -5.14 16.73 10.46
C GLN A 128 -5.99 16.30 11.66
N GLN A 129 -7.08 15.62 11.39
CA GLN A 129 -7.95 15.03 12.41
C GLN A 129 -8.44 13.67 11.98
N ASN A 130 -8.81 12.84 12.96
CA ASN A 130 -9.44 11.56 12.68
C ASN A 130 -10.82 11.78 12.04
N MET A 131 -11.08 11.13 10.91
CA MET A 131 -12.38 11.24 10.21
C MET A 131 -13.51 10.61 11.01
N ARG A 132 -13.24 9.52 11.73
CA ARG A 132 -14.22 8.79 12.52
C ARG A 132 -13.56 8.22 13.77
N VAL A 133 -14.08 8.56 14.90
CA VAL A 133 -13.68 8.04 16.21
C VAL A 133 -14.89 7.31 16.80
N PRO A 134 -14.75 6.03 17.19
CA PRO A 134 -15.83 5.33 17.90
C PRO A 134 -16.17 6.04 19.20
N LYS A 135 -17.44 6.05 19.56
CA LYS A 135 -17.88 6.53 20.88
C LYS A 135 -18.03 5.32 21.80
N ALA A 136 -17.41 5.39 22.96
CA ALA A 136 -17.65 4.45 24.05
C ALA A 136 -18.83 4.95 24.90
N VAL A 137 -19.52 4.02 25.54
CA VAL A 137 -20.53 4.31 26.55
C VAL A 137 -19.82 4.71 27.86
N ASN A 138 -20.48 5.48 28.72
CA ASN A 138 -19.99 5.81 30.05
C ASN A 138 -20.05 4.58 30.99
N ALA A 139 -19.47 4.70 32.19
CA ALA A 139 -19.38 3.61 33.14
C ALA A 139 -20.75 3.12 33.63
N ALA A 140 -21.71 4.04 33.86
CA ALA A 140 -23.06 3.66 34.30
C ALA A 140 -23.82 2.91 33.19
N GLU A 141 -23.79 3.40 31.95
CA GLU A 141 -24.39 2.73 30.77
C GLU A 141 -23.74 1.36 30.52
N TYR A 142 -22.42 1.27 30.65
CA TYR A 142 -21.71 -0.01 30.53
C TYR A 142 -22.16 -1.00 31.58
N ALA A 143 -22.22 -0.58 32.88
CA ALA A 143 -22.63 -1.45 33.99
C ALA A 143 -24.09 -1.93 33.83
N GLN A 144 -24.99 -1.07 33.37
CA GLN A 144 -26.38 -1.46 33.06
C GLN A 144 -26.45 -2.47 31.95
N SER A 145 -25.76 -2.22 30.82
CA SER A 145 -25.75 -3.13 29.67
C SER A 145 -25.10 -4.49 30.01
N TYR A 146 -24.05 -4.47 30.85
CA TYR A 146 -23.40 -5.69 31.32
C TYR A 146 -24.34 -6.51 32.22
N ASN A 147 -25.10 -5.87 33.11
CA ASN A 147 -26.11 -6.55 33.91
C ASN A 147 -27.22 -7.13 33.05
N GLU A 148 -27.68 -6.39 32.04
CA GLU A 148 -28.70 -6.88 31.10
C GLU A 148 -28.21 -8.13 30.36
N ALA A 149 -26.98 -8.12 29.90
CA ALA A 149 -26.36 -9.30 29.26
C ALA A 149 -26.30 -10.51 30.23
N ASN A 150 -25.86 -10.30 31.47
CA ASN A 150 -25.83 -11.37 32.47
C ASN A 150 -27.23 -11.93 32.77
N ILE A 151 -28.23 -11.06 32.88
CA ILE A 151 -29.63 -11.49 33.12
C ILE A 151 -30.13 -12.33 31.94
N ASN A 152 -29.84 -11.91 30.71
CA ASN A 152 -30.20 -12.63 29.50
C ASN A 152 -29.52 -14.02 29.45
N ASP A 153 -28.28 -14.13 29.95
CA ASP A 153 -27.56 -15.40 30.08
C ASP A 153 -28.03 -16.25 31.28
N GLY A 154 -29.05 -15.80 32.04
CA GLY A 154 -29.54 -16.48 33.23
C GLY A 154 -28.62 -16.34 34.45
N LEU A 155 -27.69 -15.39 34.42
CA LEU A 155 -26.78 -15.07 35.52
C LEU A 155 -27.33 -13.94 36.39
N ASN A 156 -26.81 -13.79 37.60
CA ASN A 156 -27.13 -12.65 38.45
C ASN A 156 -26.50 -11.36 37.91
N PRO A 157 -27.13 -10.20 38.15
CA PRO A 157 -26.50 -8.91 37.88
C PRO A 157 -25.11 -8.82 38.54
N PHE A 158 -24.11 -8.36 37.78
CA PHE A 158 -22.76 -8.22 38.28
C PHE A 158 -22.58 -6.94 39.13
N TYR A 159 -23.18 -5.83 38.67
CA TYR A 159 -23.15 -4.54 39.36
C TYR A 159 -24.45 -4.34 40.14
N THR A 160 -24.33 -3.88 41.38
CA THR A 160 -25.48 -3.46 42.18
C THR A 160 -25.99 -2.05 41.74
N GLU A 161 -27.23 -1.72 42.03
CA GLU A 161 -27.75 -0.39 41.72
C GLU A 161 -26.98 0.74 42.44
N THR A 162 -26.46 0.44 43.64
CA THR A 162 -25.65 1.38 44.40
C THR A 162 -24.33 1.68 43.69
N GLU A 163 -23.68 0.68 43.09
CA GLU A 163 -22.46 0.84 42.29
C GLU A 163 -22.73 1.61 40.99
N ILE A 164 -23.83 1.28 40.29
CA ILE A 164 -24.25 1.99 39.08
C ILE A 164 -24.49 3.48 39.41
N ASN A 165 -25.15 3.76 40.51
CA ASN A 165 -25.38 5.15 40.95
C ASN A 165 -24.06 5.88 41.31
N LYS A 166 -23.05 5.17 41.86
CA LYS A 166 -21.73 5.74 42.13
C LYS A 166 -20.94 6.05 40.85
N PHE A 167 -21.03 5.17 39.81
CA PHE A 167 -20.53 5.48 38.49
C PHE A 167 -21.20 6.73 37.89
N ALA A 168 -22.53 6.82 37.98
CA ALA A 168 -23.30 7.91 37.39
C ALA A 168 -23.05 9.27 38.05
N ASN A 169 -22.86 9.30 39.36
CA ASN A 169 -22.66 10.55 40.12
C ASN A 169 -21.19 10.87 40.44
N HIS A 170 -20.25 10.00 40.01
CA HIS A 170 -18.80 10.13 40.22
C HIS A 170 -18.39 10.33 41.70
N SER A 171 -19.13 9.75 42.65
CA SER A 171 -18.93 9.99 44.09
C SER A 171 -17.64 9.38 44.66
N ASP A 172 -17.08 8.34 44.03
CA ASP A 172 -15.83 7.70 44.39
C ASP A 172 -15.08 7.26 43.13
N PRO A 173 -14.42 8.18 42.42
CA PRO A 173 -13.83 7.90 41.09
C PRO A 173 -12.62 6.97 41.14
N GLU A 174 -12.05 6.68 42.31
CA GLU A 174 -10.96 5.72 42.42
C GLU A 174 -11.46 4.28 42.49
N ARG A 175 -12.64 4.03 43.07
CA ARG A 175 -13.28 2.72 43.14
C ARG A 175 -14.33 2.50 42.05
N TYR A 176 -15.01 3.58 41.66
CA TYR A 176 -16.07 3.55 40.65
C TYR A 176 -15.72 4.56 39.56
N PRO A 177 -14.65 4.24 38.78
CA PRO A 177 -14.16 5.13 37.73
C PRO A 177 -15.12 5.21 36.55
N ASP A 178 -15.12 6.37 35.90
CA ASP A 178 -15.76 6.59 34.61
C ASP A 178 -14.72 7.21 33.65
N VAL A 179 -13.97 6.36 32.98
CA VAL A 179 -12.83 6.79 32.17
C VAL A 179 -13.19 6.76 30.68
N ASP A 180 -13.27 7.94 30.08
CA ASP A 180 -13.27 8.06 28.62
C ASP A 180 -11.85 7.88 28.07
N TRP A 181 -11.46 6.65 27.82
CA TRP A 181 -10.13 6.28 27.32
C TRP A 181 -9.79 6.98 26.01
N ILE A 182 -10.75 7.07 25.09
CA ILE A 182 -10.58 7.67 23.77
C ILE A 182 -10.44 9.18 23.90
N GLY A 183 -11.37 9.83 24.60
CA GLY A 183 -11.36 11.30 24.79
C GLY A 183 -10.13 11.81 25.53
N ASN A 184 -9.61 11.03 26.50
CA ASN A 184 -8.42 11.41 27.25
C ASN A 184 -7.10 11.15 26.51
N LEU A 185 -7.00 10.05 25.74
CA LEU A 185 -5.73 9.60 25.18
C LEU A 185 -5.56 9.90 23.67
N LEU A 186 -6.62 10.35 22.98
CA LEU A 186 -6.53 10.83 21.61
C LEU A 186 -6.70 12.34 21.52
N LYS A 187 -5.82 12.97 20.76
CA LYS A 187 -5.97 14.39 20.38
C LYS A 187 -7.11 14.55 19.38
N LYS A 188 -7.81 15.66 19.43
CA LYS A 188 -8.82 16.03 18.43
C LYS A 188 -8.20 16.24 17.05
N GLY A 189 -6.96 16.67 17.00
CA GLY A 189 -6.20 16.85 15.78
C GLY A 189 -4.73 17.13 16.05
N THR A 190 -3.94 17.11 14.99
CA THR A 190 -2.49 17.33 15.01
C THR A 190 -2.04 18.13 13.80
N PHE A 191 -0.79 18.54 13.76
CA PHE A 191 -0.22 19.33 12.68
C PHE A 191 0.85 18.53 11.92
N MET A 192 0.84 18.68 10.59
CA MET A 192 1.93 18.29 9.69
C MET A 192 2.51 19.55 9.03
N GLN A 193 3.82 19.61 8.93
CA GLN A 193 4.56 20.71 8.32
C GLN A 193 5.32 20.19 7.11
N ARG A 194 5.28 20.92 6.01
CA ARG A 194 6.05 20.61 4.80
C ARG A 194 6.75 21.86 4.32
N TYR A 195 8.04 21.75 4.09
CA TYR A 195 8.88 22.79 3.50
C TYR A 195 9.55 22.20 2.27
N ASN A 196 9.50 22.89 1.16
CA ASN A 196 10.17 22.46 -0.06
C ASN A 196 10.78 23.69 -0.76
N ALA A 197 12.07 23.62 -1.03
CA ALA A 197 12.80 24.61 -1.81
C ALA A 197 13.28 23.97 -3.10
N THR A 198 13.02 24.61 -4.25
CA THR A 198 13.51 24.14 -5.54
C THR A 198 14.26 25.24 -6.26
N VAL A 199 15.30 24.85 -6.98
CA VAL A 199 16.08 25.73 -7.87
C VAL A 199 16.16 25.05 -9.23
N GLU A 200 15.67 25.72 -10.27
CA GLU A 200 15.78 25.25 -11.65
C GLU A 200 16.42 26.31 -12.52
N GLY A 201 17.22 25.89 -13.48
CA GLY A 201 17.87 26.83 -14.40
C GLY A 201 18.78 26.14 -15.40
N GLY A 202 19.46 26.92 -16.19
CA GLY A 202 20.44 26.42 -17.15
C GLY A 202 21.06 27.53 -17.97
N SER A 203 22.32 27.30 -18.35
CA SER A 203 23.07 28.21 -19.20
C SER A 203 23.99 27.41 -20.13
N GLY A 204 24.11 27.85 -21.37
CA GLY A 204 24.94 27.18 -22.36
C GLY A 204 24.44 25.74 -22.61
N ARG A 205 25.24 24.77 -22.20
CA ARG A 205 25.01 23.34 -22.40
C ARG A 205 24.50 22.60 -21.17
N THR A 206 24.28 23.31 -20.06
CA THR A 206 23.92 22.68 -18.78
C THR A 206 22.54 23.14 -18.34
N ARG A 207 21.70 22.20 -17.94
CA ARG A 207 20.40 22.43 -17.31
C ARG A 207 20.36 21.68 -15.99
N TYR A 208 19.77 22.27 -14.97
CA TYR A 208 19.70 21.65 -13.64
C TYR A 208 18.38 21.92 -12.94
N PHE A 209 17.95 20.95 -12.15
CA PHE A 209 16.88 21.03 -11.18
C PHE A 209 17.38 20.47 -9.86
N VAL A 210 17.25 21.24 -8.79
CA VAL A 210 17.63 20.82 -7.42
C VAL A 210 16.44 21.05 -6.51
N SER A 211 16.14 20.09 -5.65
CA SER A 211 15.09 20.15 -4.63
C SER A 211 15.62 19.72 -3.28
N LEU A 212 15.19 20.43 -2.25
CA LEU A 212 15.38 20.07 -0.84
C LEU A 212 14.01 20.18 -0.14
N GLY A 213 13.60 19.12 0.53
CA GLY A 213 12.33 19.07 1.22
C GLY A 213 12.43 18.54 2.65
N TYR A 214 11.56 19.03 3.50
CA TYR A 214 11.34 18.52 4.86
C TYR A 214 9.85 18.28 5.08
N THR A 215 9.53 17.17 5.72
CA THR A 215 8.17 16.86 6.19
C THR A 215 8.25 16.41 7.63
N GLY A 216 7.49 17.03 8.51
CA GLY A 216 7.36 16.65 9.92
C GLY A 216 5.89 16.48 10.28
N GLN A 217 5.56 15.43 11.02
CA GLN A 217 4.19 15.13 11.45
C GLN A 217 4.19 14.64 12.89
N ALA A 218 3.36 15.25 13.73
CA ALA A 218 3.18 14.86 15.11
C ALA A 218 2.05 13.80 15.24
N GLY A 219 2.16 12.94 16.25
CA GLY A 219 1.19 11.89 16.52
C GLY A 219 -0.08 12.38 17.18
N MET A 220 -1.09 11.54 17.15
CA MET A 220 -2.45 11.80 17.63
C MET A 220 -2.67 11.43 19.11
N PHE A 221 -1.68 10.82 19.78
CA PHE A 221 -1.84 10.47 21.19
C PHE A 221 -1.54 11.62 22.13
N ASN A 222 -2.31 11.72 23.20
CA ASN A 222 -1.98 12.54 24.36
C ASN A 222 -0.99 11.76 25.22
N THR A 223 0.28 12.14 25.17
CA THR A 223 1.34 11.59 26.02
C THR A 223 1.83 12.65 26.98
N GLU A 224 2.20 12.25 28.16
CA GLU A 224 2.73 13.11 29.19
C GLU A 224 4.27 13.01 29.22
N LYS A 225 4.95 14.11 29.59
CA LYS A 225 6.42 14.12 29.69
C LYS A 225 6.89 13.56 31.03
N GLU A 226 6.52 12.34 31.34
CA GLU A 226 6.96 11.69 32.58
C GLU A 226 8.32 10.99 32.44
N GLN A 227 8.76 10.76 31.21
CA GLN A 227 10.01 10.06 30.87
C GLN A 227 10.95 10.98 30.11
N ASN A 228 12.24 10.62 30.10
CA ASN A 228 13.27 11.32 29.33
C ASN A 228 13.25 10.97 27.82
N TYR A 229 12.23 10.25 27.37
CA TYR A 229 12.01 9.87 25.97
C TYR A 229 10.54 10.07 25.59
N SER A 230 10.28 10.20 24.30
CA SER A 230 8.93 10.27 23.76
C SER A 230 8.42 8.87 23.41
N THR A 231 7.19 8.57 23.81
CA THR A 231 6.46 7.38 23.37
C THR A 231 5.42 7.73 22.31
N ASN A 232 5.23 9.01 22.00
CA ASN A 232 4.26 9.42 20.98
C ASN A 232 4.75 9.05 19.59
N THR A 233 3.81 8.86 18.66
CA THR A 233 4.15 8.72 17.27
C THR A 233 4.66 10.05 16.73
N GLU A 234 5.85 10.05 16.19
CA GLU A 234 6.49 11.19 15.54
C GLU A 234 7.12 10.76 14.24
N PHE A 235 7.03 11.60 13.24
CA PHE A 235 7.58 11.35 11.92
C PHE A 235 8.31 12.58 11.41
N SER A 236 9.49 12.36 10.85
CA SER A 236 10.21 13.40 10.12
C SER A 236 10.93 12.81 8.91
N ARG A 237 10.98 13.55 7.81
CA ARG A 237 11.69 13.14 6.60
C ARG A 237 12.32 14.34 5.92
N ILE A 238 13.58 14.16 5.51
CA ILE A 238 14.30 15.07 4.63
C ILE A 238 14.46 14.39 3.28
N ASN A 239 14.09 15.08 2.20
CA ASN A 239 14.28 14.65 0.82
C ASN A 239 15.26 15.58 0.12
N PHE A 240 16.08 15.02 -0.78
CA PHE A 240 16.84 15.82 -1.74
C PHE A 240 16.75 15.20 -3.13
N ARG A 241 16.85 16.04 -4.15
CA ARG A 241 16.94 15.63 -5.56
C ARG A 241 17.81 16.60 -6.33
N SER A 242 18.62 16.06 -7.25
CA SER A 242 19.40 16.83 -8.20
C SER A 242 19.36 16.15 -9.56
N ASN A 243 18.80 16.79 -10.55
CA ASN A 243 18.77 16.35 -11.94
C ASN A 243 19.58 17.34 -12.76
N VAL A 244 20.64 16.86 -13.42
CA VAL A 244 21.53 17.67 -14.25
C VAL A 244 21.63 17.06 -15.63
N ASP A 245 21.33 17.86 -16.64
CA ASP A 245 21.46 17.52 -18.06
C ASP A 245 22.61 18.32 -18.65
N PHE A 246 23.48 17.66 -19.38
CA PHE A 246 24.65 18.25 -19.98
C PHE A 246 24.76 17.86 -21.46
N ASP A 247 24.64 18.83 -22.37
CA ASP A 247 24.84 18.63 -23.81
C ASP A 247 26.35 18.56 -24.09
N ILE A 248 26.93 17.32 -24.13
CA ILE A 248 28.35 17.11 -24.44
C ILE A 248 28.64 17.63 -25.84
N THR A 249 27.79 17.26 -26.77
CA THR A 249 27.77 17.76 -28.16
C THR A 249 26.37 18.20 -28.55
N SER A 250 26.14 18.68 -29.76
CA SER A 250 24.78 18.97 -30.29
C SER A 250 23.92 17.71 -30.47
N THR A 251 24.52 16.53 -30.46
CA THR A 251 23.86 15.21 -30.67
C THR A 251 23.99 14.27 -29.47
N THR A 252 24.75 14.67 -28.43
CA THR A 252 25.03 13.83 -27.27
C THR A 252 24.59 14.51 -25.99
N LEU A 253 23.63 13.92 -25.29
CA LEU A 253 23.11 14.37 -24.01
C LEU A 253 23.52 13.39 -22.91
N LEU A 254 24.20 13.90 -21.89
CA LEU A 254 24.47 13.19 -20.63
C LEU A 254 23.50 13.70 -19.57
N SER A 255 22.79 12.79 -18.89
CA SER A 255 21.94 13.13 -17.75
C SER A 255 22.42 12.40 -16.51
N VAL A 256 22.58 13.13 -15.41
CA VAL A 256 22.93 12.61 -14.10
C VAL A 256 21.81 12.96 -13.13
N LYS A 257 21.24 11.95 -12.48
CA LYS A 257 20.18 12.13 -11.50
C LYS A 257 20.58 11.50 -10.18
N LEU A 258 20.44 12.29 -9.12
CA LEU A 258 20.66 11.91 -7.73
C LEU A 258 19.38 12.19 -6.96
N ASP A 259 18.91 11.24 -6.19
CA ASP A 259 17.83 11.47 -5.25
C ASP A 259 18.00 10.64 -3.99
N GLY A 260 17.39 11.10 -2.91
CA GLY A 260 17.43 10.37 -1.67
C GLY A 260 16.56 10.99 -0.60
N TRP A 261 16.38 10.23 0.47
CA TRP A 261 15.69 10.70 1.64
C TRP A 261 16.20 10.01 2.92
N MET A 262 16.07 10.71 4.02
CA MET A 262 16.28 10.19 5.37
C MET A 262 15.02 10.41 6.17
N GLN A 263 14.52 9.36 6.81
CA GLN A 263 13.27 9.34 7.55
C GLN A 263 13.50 8.78 8.94
N SER A 264 12.99 9.47 9.93
CA SER A 264 12.99 9.05 11.33
C SER A 264 11.55 8.94 11.83
N GLU A 265 11.23 7.83 12.43
CA GLU A 265 9.94 7.54 13.02
C GLU A 265 10.14 7.13 14.49
N ASN A 266 9.27 7.60 15.36
CA ASN A 266 9.16 7.15 16.72
C ASN A 266 7.71 6.70 16.98
N SER A 267 7.51 5.64 17.76
CA SER A 267 6.17 5.16 18.14
C SER A 267 6.23 4.44 19.49
N PRO A 268 5.12 4.29 20.20
CA PRO A 268 5.06 3.46 21.39
C PRO A 268 5.50 2.02 21.05
N TYR A 269 6.27 1.40 21.94
CA TYR A 269 6.69 0.02 21.73
C TYR A 269 5.54 -0.96 21.96
N HIS A 270 5.25 -1.73 20.93
CA HIS A 270 4.54 -3.01 20.97
C HIS A 270 4.78 -3.75 19.64
N ASP A 271 4.71 -5.08 19.63
CA ASP A 271 4.90 -5.86 18.39
C ASP A 271 3.90 -5.53 17.29
N GLN A 272 2.70 -5.04 17.68
CA GLN A 272 1.67 -4.52 16.80
C GLN A 272 1.32 -3.05 17.08
N ALA A 273 2.26 -2.33 17.64
CA ALA A 273 2.27 -0.88 17.96
C ALA A 273 0.89 -0.22 18.12
N GLN A 274 0.45 0.56 17.13
CA GLN A 274 -0.77 1.35 17.22
C GLN A 274 -2.04 0.51 17.25
N GLN A 275 -2.11 -0.59 16.51
CA GLN A 275 -3.27 -1.47 16.53
C GLN A 275 -3.54 -1.98 17.95
N TYR A 276 -2.49 -2.33 18.69
CA TYR A 276 -2.61 -2.79 20.07
C TYR A 276 -3.11 -1.69 21.00
N ILE A 277 -2.62 -0.45 20.85
CA ILE A 277 -3.11 0.68 21.65
C ILE A 277 -4.59 0.94 21.38
N PHE A 278 -5.00 1.02 20.08
CA PHE A 278 -6.40 1.20 19.72
C PHE A 278 -7.29 0.06 20.19
N GLN A 279 -6.81 -1.19 20.13
CA GLN A 279 -7.55 -2.34 20.68
C GLN A 279 -7.78 -2.19 22.18
N ASN A 280 -6.78 -1.74 22.95
CA ASN A 280 -6.92 -1.55 24.39
C ASN A 280 -7.78 -0.33 24.73
N LEU A 281 -7.71 0.76 23.95
CA LEU A 281 -8.62 1.90 24.07
C LEU A 281 -10.11 1.51 23.91
N LEU A 282 -10.39 0.50 23.06
CA LEU A 282 -11.75 0.03 22.79
C LEU A 282 -12.19 -1.11 23.71
N LYS A 283 -11.25 -1.96 24.15
CA LYS A 283 -11.55 -3.13 24.99
C LYS A 283 -11.66 -2.82 26.47
N THR A 284 -10.93 -1.78 26.95
CA THR A 284 -10.92 -1.45 28.35
C THR A 284 -12.19 -0.67 28.69
N PRO A 285 -13.11 -1.24 29.49
CA PRO A 285 -14.34 -0.54 29.86
C PRO A 285 -14.06 0.70 30.70
N ALA A 286 -14.97 1.65 30.66
CA ALA A 286 -14.89 2.85 31.50
C ALA A 286 -14.87 2.53 33.01
N THR A 287 -15.44 1.38 33.40
CA THR A 287 -15.52 0.85 34.79
C THR A 287 -14.28 0.14 35.27
N ALA A 288 -13.29 -0.16 34.40
CA ALA A 288 -12.23 -1.12 34.74
C ALA A 288 -11.31 -0.67 35.88
N PHE A 289 -10.81 0.54 35.81
CA PHE A 289 -9.93 1.21 36.78
C PHE A 289 -9.72 2.67 36.38
N PRO A 290 -9.29 3.58 37.28
CA PRO A 290 -8.90 4.94 36.90
C PRO A 290 -7.64 4.91 36.01
N MET A 291 -7.30 5.99 35.34
CA MET A 291 -6.05 6.06 34.55
C MET A 291 -4.82 5.82 35.43
N TYR A 292 -4.83 6.42 36.61
CA TYR A 292 -3.79 6.28 37.65
C TYR A 292 -4.38 6.61 39.03
N TYR A 293 -3.76 6.13 40.08
CA TYR A 293 -3.99 6.58 41.43
C TYR A 293 -3.00 7.67 41.80
N LYS A 294 -3.39 8.59 42.72
CA LYS A 294 -2.45 9.52 43.31
C LYS A 294 -1.62 8.83 44.38
N ASP A 295 -0.38 9.26 44.57
CA ASP A 295 0.54 8.69 45.56
C ASP A 295 0.17 9.17 46.98
N THR A 296 -1.04 8.80 47.43
CA THR A 296 -1.57 9.14 48.80
C THR A 296 -1.97 7.90 49.59
N HIS A 297 -1.77 6.70 48.99
CA HIS A 297 -2.17 5.43 49.59
C HIS A 297 -0.98 4.67 50.18
N ASN A 298 -1.24 3.75 51.07
CA ASN A 298 -0.29 2.75 51.51
C ASN A 298 -0.18 1.64 50.46
N TYR A 299 0.99 1.04 50.33
CA TYR A 299 1.30 0.02 49.30
C TYR A 299 1.64 -1.30 49.95
N VAL A 300 1.17 -2.39 49.32
CA VAL A 300 1.54 -3.78 49.68
C VAL A 300 1.90 -4.58 48.46
N ASP A 301 2.72 -5.63 48.62
CA ASP A 301 2.96 -6.65 47.60
C ASP A 301 1.76 -7.60 47.48
N GLN A 302 1.88 -8.59 46.59
CA GLN A 302 0.83 -9.62 46.42
C GLN A 302 0.61 -10.48 47.67
N SER A 303 1.58 -10.56 48.55
CA SER A 303 1.51 -11.28 49.84
C SER A 303 0.99 -10.43 50.98
N GLY A 304 0.69 -9.15 50.73
CA GLY A 304 0.20 -8.19 51.75
C GLY A 304 1.30 -7.52 52.55
N ASN A 305 2.58 -7.68 52.22
CA ASN A 305 3.67 -7.04 52.95
C ASN A 305 3.83 -5.60 52.52
N PRO A 306 4.06 -4.64 53.44
CA PRO A 306 4.28 -3.25 53.12
C PRO A 306 5.49 -3.07 52.18
N ILE A 307 5.31 -2.28 51.12
CA ILE A 307 6.38 -1.86 50.21
C ILE A 307 6.51 -0.34 50.24
N LYS A 308 7.70 0.17 49.88
CA LYS A 308 7.90 1.62 49.74
C LYS A 308 7.11 2.13 48.56
N SER A 309 6.55 3.33 48.70
CA SER A 309 5.98 4.09 47.58
C SER A 309 6.96 4.18 46.41
N GLN A 310 6.45 4.04 45.19
CA GLN A 310 7.22 4.33 43.98
C GLN A 310 7.39 5.86 43.85
N PRO A 311 8.55 6.35 43.43
CA PRO A 311 8.70 7.78 43.21
C PRO A 311 7.83 8.23 42.05
N GLY A 312 6.92 9.18 42.31
CA GLY A 312 6.06 9.83 41.31
C GLY A 312 4.62 10.02 41.78
N ASP A 313 3.99 11.10 41.33
CA ASP A 313 2.64 11.51 41.76
C ASP A 313 1.51 10.63 41.17
N ARG A 314 1.83 9.66 40.30
CA ARG A 314 0.85 8.87 39.55
C ARG A 314 1.24 7.39 39.54
N ILE A 315 0.37 6.59 40.12
CA ILE A 315 0.54 5.13 40.23
C ILE A 315 -0.37 4.44 39.22
N VAL A 316 0.19 3.60 38.38
CA VAL A 316 -0.55 2.89 37.32
C VAL A 316 -1.68 2.06 37.93
N ALA A 317 -2.92 2.41 37.63
CA ALA A 317 -4.07 1.60 38.01
C ALA A 317 -4.22 0.42 37.03
N GLY A 318 -4.71 -0.73 37.52
CA GLY A 318 -4.92 -1.89 36.65
C GLY A 318 -5.49 -3.08 37.39
N ASN A 319 -5.82 -4.11 36.62
CA ASN A 319 -6.22 -5.42 37.09
C ASN A 319 -5.63 -6.49 36.16
N ASP A 320 -5.87 -7.75 36.43
CA ASP A 320 -5.40 -8.89 35.65
C ASP A 320 -6.16 -9.12 34.31
N LYS A 321 -7.28 -8.42 34.14
CA LYS A 321 -8.17 -8.62 32.96
C LYS A 321 -7.86 -7.66 31.81
N TYR A 322 -7.50 -6.40 32.12
CA TYR A 322 -7.29 -5.35 31.12
C TYR A 322 -5.95 -4.65 31.32
N ILE A 323 -5.29 -4.33 30.22
CA ILE A 323 -4.05 -3.54 30.23
C ILE A 323 -4.40 -2.07 30.18
N ASN A 324 -3.80 -1.26 31.06
CA ASN A 324 -4.07 0.17 31.14
C ASN A 324 -3.52 0.92 29.92
N PRO A 325 -4.39 1.51 29.06
CA PRO A 325 -3.95 2.22 27.85
C PRO A 325 -3.09 3.44 28.14
N TRP A 326 -3.36 4.17 29.23
CA TRP A 326 -2.55 5.29 29.67
C TRP A 326 -1.14 4.86 30.02
N ALA A 327 -1.00 3.73 30.71
CA ALA A 327 0.30 3.21 31.09
C ALA A 327 1.13 2.75 29.87
N ILE A 328 0.49 2.13 28.88
CA ILE A 328 1.19 1.77 27.63
C ILE A 328 1.80 3.02 26.99
N LEU A 329 1.04 4.13 26.92
CA LEU A 329 1.47 5.37 26.28
C LEU A 329 2.48 6.16 27.13
N ASN A 330 2.42 6.10 28.46
CA ASN A 330 3.20 6.99 29.31
C ASN A 330 4.29 6.27 30.11
N ARG A 331 4.17 4.97 30.32
CA ARG A 331 5.12 4.12 31.10
C ARG A 331 5.76 3.01 30.26
N GLY A 332 5.26 2.75 29.04
CA GLY A 332 5.81 1.75 28.13
C GLY A 332 7.13 2.19 27.51
N GLY A 333 7.70 1.33 26.66
CA GLY A 333 8.86 1.64 25.87
C GLY A 333 8.51 2.35 24.54
N TYR A 334 9.50 2.44 23.66
CA TYR A 334 9.32 3.04 22.34
C TYR A 334 10.04 2.23 21.23
N THR A 335 9.61 2.43 20.01
CA THR A 335 10.27 1.95 18.81
C THR A 335 10.78 3.15 18.02
N ALA A 336 12.09 3.19 17.78
CA ALA A 336 12.70 4.14 16.86
C ALA A 336 13.05 3.44 15.55
N ILE A 337 12.68 4.04 14.43
CA ILE A 337 12.93 3.52 13.09
C ILE A 337 13.60 4.60 12.26
N ASP A 338 14.83 4.34 11.82
CA ASP A 338 15.55 5.17 10.85
C ASP A 338 15.62 4.45 9.52
N LYS A 339 15.16 5.11 8.47
CA LYS A 339 15.21 4.63 7.09
C LYS A 339 16.03 5.61 6.26
N ARG A 340 16.89 5.10 5.42
CA ARG A 340 17.74 5.89 4.53
C ARG A 340 17.68 5.30 3.13
N TYR A 341 17.53 6.15 2.15
CA TYR A 341 17.48 5.78 0.75
C TYR A 341 18.32 6.76 -0.06
N GLY A 342 19.08 6.23 -0.98
CA GLY A 342 19.80 6.98 -1.97
C GLY A 342 19.72 6.31 -3.32
N ALA A 343 19.55 7.08 -4.38
CA ALA A 343 19.51 6.60 -5.74
C ALA A 343 20.39 7.47 -6.65
N PHE A 344 21.05 6.80 -7.55
CA PHE A 344 21.91 7.38 -8.56
C PHE A 344 21.60 6.81 -9.91
N SER A 345 21.47 7.64 -10.95
CA SER A 345 21.38 7.18 -12.32
C SER A 345 22.17 8.09 -13.27
N VAL A 346 22.83 7.46 -14.22
CA VAL A 346 23.49 8.13 -15.33
C VAL A 346 22.93 7.59 -16.62
N SER A 347 22.58 8.48 -17.53
CA SER A 347 22.13 8.12 -18.87
C SER A 347 22.81 8.94 -19.94
N LEU A 348 23.06 8.28 -21.08
CA LEU A 348 23.62 8.89 -22.28
C LEU A 348 22.63 8.68 -23.43
N LYS A 349 22.25 9.76 -24.07
CA LYS A 349 21.49 9.73 -25.34
C LYS A 349 22.38 10.23 -26.46
N GLN A 350 22.46 9.47 -27.54
CA GLN A 350 23.17 9.83 -28.76
C GLN A 350 22.21 9.84 -29.93
N ASP A 351 22.04 10.98 -30.57
CA ASP A 351 21.32 11.05 -31.85
C ASP A 351 22.25 10.57 -32.98
N LEU A 352 21.76 9.61 -33.76
CA LEU A 352 22.50 8.93 -34.83
C LEU A 352 22.01 9.33 -36.22
N ASP A 353 21.57 10.58 -36.39
CA ASP A 353 21.07 11.12 -37.64
C ASP A 353 22.10 11.04 -38.78
N PHE A 354 23.39 10.95 -38.45
CA PHE A 354 24.48 10.75 -39.39
C PHE A 354 24.50 9.33 -40.02
N LEU A 355 23.90 8.33 -39.33
CA LEU A 355 23.72 6.98 -39.86
C LEU A 355 22.37 6.86 -40.55
N LEU A 356 21.28 7.27 -39.85
CA LEU A 356 19.93 7.20 -40.34
C LEU A 356 19.08 8.30 -39.64
N LYS A 357 18.52 9.22 -40.45
CA LYS A 357 17.70 10.32 -39.93
C LYS A 357 16.58 9.79 -39.01
N GLY A 358 16.51 10.27 -37.79
CA GLY A 358 15.53 9.91 -36.78
C GLY A 358 15.93 8.70 -35.92
N LEU A 359 17.16 8.18 -36.08
CA LEU A 359 17.70 7.13 -35.24
C LEU A 359 18.38 7.72 -34.00
N SER A 360 18.17 7.12 -32.83
CA SER A 360 18.85 7.49 -31.59
C SER A 360 19.11 6.29 -30.69
N LEU A 361 20.24 6.34 -29.98
CA LEU A 361 20.65 5.33 -28.99
C LEU A 361 20.59 5.98 -27.61
N TYR A 362 20.07 5.24 -26.61
CA TYR A 362 20.01 5.60 -25.22
C TYR A 362 20.53 4.48 -24.37
N GLY A 363 21.41 4.79 -23.42
CA GLY A 363 21.92 3.87 -22.41
C GLY A 363 21.75 4.49 -21.01
N GLN A 364 21.37 3.69 -20.02
CA GLN A 364 21.25 4.12 -18.64
C GLN A 364 21.69 3.03 -17.68
N ILE A 365 22.43 3.43 -16.65
CA ILE A 365 22.73 2.64 -15.47
C ILE A 365 22.16 3.34 -14.25
N SER A 366 21.57 2.58 -13.33
CA SER A 366 21.01 3.09 -12.08
C SER A 366 21.32 2.15 -10.94
N MET A 367 21.56 2.72 -9.77
CA MET A 367 21.74 1.99 -8.53
C MET A 367 20.99 2.71 -7.41
N ASP A 368 20.22 1.93 -6.66
CA ASP A 368 19.52 2.38 -5.45
C ASP A 368 20.04 1.61 -4.24
N VAL A 369 20.15 2.29 -3.12
CA VAL A 369 20.53 1.71 -1.82
C VAL A 369 19.48 2.07 -0.80
N TYR A 370 19.07 1.10 -0.02
CA TYR A 370 18.15 1.29 1.10
C TYR A 370 18.74 0.70 2.36
N ASN A 371 18.64 1.41 3.45
CA ASN A 371 19.03 0.95 4.78
C ASN A 371 17.91 1.21 5.77
N LEU A 372 17.60 0.22 6.60
CA LEU A 372 16.65 0.28 7.69
C LEU A 372 17.36 -0.06 9.00
N GLN A 373 17.19 0.79 10.00
CA GLN A 373 17.55 0.51 11.38
C GLN A 373 16.29 0.64 12.24
N LYS A 374 15.91 -0.44 12.90
CA LYS A 374 14.79 -0.44 13.86
C LYS A 374 15.33 -0.82 15.23
N GLN A 375 15.08 0.02 16.21
CA GLN A 375 15.44 -0.19 17.60
C GLN A 375 14.18 -0.23 18.45
N ASN A 376 13.99 -1.34 19.16
CA ASN A 376 12.93 -1.49 20.14
C ASN A 376 13.52 -1.29 21.54
N ARG A 377 12.91 -0.41 22.30
CA ARG A 377 13.17 -0.21 23.71
C ARG A 377 11.93 -0.65 24.47
N THR A 378 12.06 -1.73 25.24
CA THR A 378 10.95 -2.24 26.05
C THR A 378 11.03 -1.69 27.45
N ARG A 379 9.88 -1.42 28.03
CA ARG A 379 9.73 -1.12 29.44
C ARG A 379 8.46 -1.79 29.92
N SER A 380 8.56 -2.63 30.93
CA SER A 380 7.42 -3.14 31.68
C SER A 380 7.08 -2.20 32.81
N PHE A 381 5.85 -2.21 33.23
CA PHE A 381 5.37 -1.42 34.36
C PHE A 381 4.55 -2.29 35.29
N ASN A 382 4.62 -1.98 36.59
CA ASN A 382 3.75 -2.58 37.59
C ASN A 382 2.42 -1.84 37.58
N TYR A 383 1.34 -2.54 37.90
CA TYR A 383 0.04 -1.92 38.11
C TYR A 383 -0.47 -2.24 39.53
N TYR A 384 -1.40 -1.42 39.98
CA TYR A 384 -1.91 -1.46 41.32
C TYR A 384 -3.42 -1.49 41.31
N THR A 385 -4.01 -2.23 42.24
CA THR A 385 -5.47 -2.29 42.46
C THR A 385 -5.80 -1.79 43.84
N LEU A 386 -6.77 -0.88 43.98
CA LEU A 386 -7.22 -0.36 45.25
C LEU A 386 -8.09 -1.40 45.96
N GLN A 387 -7.64 -1.84 47.13
CA GLN A 387 -8.35 -2.81 47.95
C GLN A 387 -9.43 -2.12 48.80
N ASN A 388 -10.39 -2.90 49.34
CA ASN A 388 -11.48 -2.38 50.15
C ASN A 388 -11.02 -1.63 51.42
N ASN A 389 -9.86 -1.99 51.95
CA ASN A 389 -9.23 -1.34 53.11
C ASN A 389 -8.49 -0.03 52.76
N GLY A 390 -8.55 0.45 51.50
CA GLY A 390 -7.87 1.67 51.07
C GLY A 390 -6.39 1.52 50.76
N VAL A 391 -5.87 0.29 50.70
CA VAL A 391 -4.46 -0.02 50.39
C VAL A 391 -4.34 -0.35 48.91
N LEU A 392 -3.25 0.10 48.26
CA LEU A 392 -2.92 -0.26 46.90
C LEU A 392 -2.09 -1.54 46.87
N GLN A 393 -2.65 -2.61 46.32
CA GLN A 393 -1.96 -3.86 46.12
C GLN A 393 -1.23 -3.87 44.77
N LYS A 394 0.08 -4.11 44.82
CA LYS A 394 0.93 -4.18 43.64
C LYS A 394 0.77 -5.51 42.92
N TYR A 395 0.64 -5.45 41.59
CA TYR A 395 0.73 -6.58 40.68
C TYR A 395 1.86 -6.39 39.68
N GLY A 396 2.45 -7.50 39.23
CA GLY A 396 3.64 -7.52 38.38
C GLY A 396 4.94 -7.64 39.19
N THR A 397 5.90 -8.31 38.59
CA THR A 397 7.24 -8.56 39.18
C THR A 397 8.34 -7.77 38.48
N SER A 398 7.96 -6.86 37.58
CA SER A 398 8.91 -6.18 36.69
C SER A 398 9.65 -5.06 37.42
N GLU A 399 10.94 -5.02 37.27
CA GLU A 399 11.69 -3.78 37.47
C GLU A 399 11.32 -2.82 36.34
N GLU A 400 10.93 -1.61 36.67
CA GLU A 400 10.57 -0.58 35.69
C GLU A 400 11.81 -0.02 34.97
N MET A 401 12.64 -0.91 34.44
CA MET A 401 13.85 -0.57 33.69
C MET A 401 13.62 -0.67 32.20
N ILE A 402 14.12 0.33 31.45
CA ILE A 402 14.13 0.27 30.00
C ILE A 402 15.22 -0.69 29.53
N SER A 403 14.86 -1.65 28.69
CA SER A 403 15.79 -2.61 28.11
C SER A 403 15.79 -2.59 26.58
N ASN A 404 16.89 -3.06 25.98
CA ASN A 404 16.92 -3.33 24.55
C ASN A 404 16.17 -4.62 24.25
N ALA A 405 15.08 -4.55 23.51
CA ALA A 405 14.38 -5.75 23.07
C ALA A 405 15.02 -6.36 21.81
N ALA A 406 15.25 -5.55 20.78
CA ALA A 406 15.88 -5.98 19.54
C ALA A 406 16.37 -4.80 18.69
N MET A 407 17.48 -5.00 17.99
CA MET A 407 17.86 -4.18 16.84
C MET A 407 17.66 -4.98 15.58
N LYS A 408 16.93 -4.42 14.62
CA LYS A 408 16.76 -5.04 13.30
C LYS A 408 17.40 -4.13 12.26
N TYR A 409 18.29 -4.72 11.47
CA TYR A 409 18.87 -4.08 10.32
C TYR A 409 18.31 -4.68 9.05
N GLY A 410 18.08 -3.83 8.08
CA GLY A 410 17.66 -4.25 6.74
C GLY A 410 18.41 -3.41 5.72
N ASP A 411 19.00 -4.06 4.75
CA ASP A 411 19.63 -3.41 3.61
C ASP A 411 19.13 -4.03 2.32
N ALA A 412 19.03 -3.19 1.30
CA ALA A 412 18.70 -3.62 -0.03
C ALA A 412 19.44 -2.77 -1.06
N ARG A 413 19.79 -3.37 -2.17
CA ARG A 413 20.39 -2.71 -3.33
C ARG A 413 19.66 -3.14 -4.58
N ASN A 414 19.31 -2.16 -5.39
CA ASN A 414 18.75 -2.35 -6.71
C ASN A 414 19.74 -1.84 -7.77
N THR A 415 19.96 -2.59 -8.81
CA THR A 415 20.80 -2.20 -9.95
C THR A 415 20.05 -2.44 -11.24
N THR A 416 19.99 -1.45 -12.11
CA THR A 416 19.31 -1.55 -13.42
C THR A 416 20.24 -1.08 -14.53
N LEU A 417 20.25 -1.81 -15.62
CA LEU A 417 20.91 -1.47 -16.86
C LEU A 417 19.87 -1.46 -17.98
N ASN A 418 19.80 -0.36 -18.73
CA ASN A 418 18.84 -0.20 -19.81
C ASN A 418 19.49 0.36 -21.06
N PHE A 419 19.19 -0.26 -22.22
CA PHE A 419 19.59 0.24 -23.54
C PHE A 419 18.37 0.32 -24.43
N LYS A 420 18.27 1.42 -25.23
CA LYS A 420 17.16 1.63 -26.19
C LYS A 420 17.71 2.14 -27.50
N LEU A 421 17.30 1.52 -28.59
CA LEU A 421 17.49 2.00 -29.94
C LEU A 421 16.14 2.47 -30.45
N SER A 422 15.98 3.76 -30.74
CA SER A 422 14.73 4.36 -31.15
C SER A 422 14.85 4.96 -32.53
N TYR A 423 13.79 4.82 -33.33
CA TYR A 423 13.67 5.39 -34.67
C TYR A 423 12.36 6.14 -34.78
N ASN A 424 12.40 7.36 -35.30
CA ASN A 424 11.20 8.15 -35.57
C ASN A 424 11.39 8.99 -36.84
N ARG A 425 10.50 8.78 -37.83
CA ARG A 425 10.57 9.53 -39.10
C ARG A 425 9.20 9.80 -39.66
N ILE A 426 8.99 11.04 -40.04
CA ILE A 426 7.83 11.50 -40.82
C ILE A 426 8.27 11.76 -42.26
N SER A 427 7.60 11.12 -43.21
CA SER A 427 7.84 11.29 -44.65
C SER A 427 6.49 11.42 -45.38
N GLY A 428 6.14 12.64 -45.75
CA GLY A 428 4.81 12.94 -46.34
C GLY A 428 3.68 12.53 -45.43
N LYS A 429 2.84 11.58 -45.88
CA LYS A 429 1.70 11.04 -45.12
C LYS A 429 2.06 9.89 -44.18
N HIS A 430 3.31 9.45 -44.20
CA HIS A 430 3.78 8.28 -43.46
C HIS A 430 4.56 8.72 -42.23
N ASN A 431 4.14 8.25 -41.05
CA ASN A 431 4.87 8.39 -39.81
C ASN A 431 5.22 7.01 -39.28
N VAL A 432 6.52 6.70 -39.22
CA VAL A 432 7.05 5.44 -38.73
C VAL A 432 7.82 5.73 -37.45
N SER A 433 7.47 5.04 -36.38
CA SER A 433 8.18 5.09 -35.11
C SER A 433 8.45 3.67 -34.62
N GLY A 434 9.60 3.47 -33.99
CA GLY A 434 9.93 2.17 -33.43
C GLY A 434 10.97 2.30 -32.33
N MET A 435 11.00 1.30 -31.47
CA MET A 435 11.97 1.17 -30.38
C MET A 435 12.25 -0.29 -30.12
N MET A 436 13.53 -0.62 -30.01
CA MET A 436 14.00 -1.89 -29.43
C MET A 436 14.74 -1.56 -28.14
N PHE A 437 14.59 -2.39 -27.11
CA PHE A 437 15.28 -2.18 -25.87
C PHE A 437 15.73 -3.49 -25.23
N TYR A 438 16.76 -3.34 -24.39
CA TYR A 438 17.24 -4.35 -23.43
C TYR A 438 17.22 -3.74 -22.04
N ASP A 439 16.67 -4.47 -21.07
CA ASP A 439 16.62 -4.08 -19.67
C ASP A 439 17.07 -5.23 -18.79
N GLN A 440 17.96 -4.95 -17.85
CA GLN A 440 18.40 -5.88 -16.83
C GLN A 440 18.19 -5.26 -15.45
N TYR A 441 17.55 -6.02 -14.58
CA TYR A 441 17.21 -5.63 -13.22
C TYR A 441 17.75 -6.65 -12.23
N GLU A 442 18.43 -6.20 -11.20
CA GLU A 442 18.88 -7.01 -10.07
C GLU A 442 18.54 -6.33 -8.75
N TYR A 443 17.87 -7.06 -7.87
CA TYR A 443 17.57 -6.63 -6.52
C TYR A 443 18.19 -7.60 -5.53
N ASN A 444 19.02 -7.09 -4.64
CA ASN A 444 19.73 -7.82 -3.61
C ASN A 444 19.27 -7.38 -2.22
N GLN A 445 19.01 -8.35 -1.36
CA GLN A 445 18.89 -8.18 0.09
C GLN A 445 19.93 -9.05 0.78
N SER A 446 20.48 -8.61 1.91
CA SER A 446 21.69 -9.17 2.52
C SER A 446 21.68 -10.68 2.80
N ILE A 447 20.51 -11.31 2.95
CA ILE A 447 20.39 -12.73 3.37
C ILE A 447 19.57 -13.60 2.42
N VAL A 448 19.17 -13.09 1.25
CA VAL A 448 18.38 -13.83 0.25
C VAL A 448 19.05 -13.84 -1.11
N LEU A 449 18.74 -14.87 -1.91
CA LEU A 449 19.24 -14.94 -3.28
C LEU A 449 18.73 -13.75 -4.10
N PRO A 450 19.56 -13.21 -5.03
CA PRO A 450 19.21 -12.04 -5.82
C PRO A 450 17.99 -12.26 -6.71
N TYR A 451 17.14 -11.25 -6.81
CA TYR A 451 16.00 -11.22 -7.73
C TYR A 451 16.46 -10.63 -9.05
N ARG A 452 16.39 -11.40 -10.14
CA ARG A 452 16.92 -11.01 -11.44
C ARG A 452 15.88 -11.11 -12.53
N TYR A 453 15.82 -10.05 -13.36
CA TYR A 453 15.02 -10.03 -14.57
C TYR A 453 15.87 -9.55 -15.74
N GLN A 454 15.61 -10.11 -16.91
CA GLN A 454 16.15 -9.64 -18.17
C GLN A 454 15.02 -9.53 -19.17
N THR A 455 14.97 -8.42 -19.92
CA THR A 455 13.90 -8.16 -20.88
C THR A 455 14.52 -7.68 -22.19
N VAL A 456 14.13 -8.30 -23.29
CA VAL A 456 14.28 -7.76 -24.64
C VAL A 456 12.88 -7.40 -25.11
N GLY A 457 12.69 -6.21 -25.63
CA GLY A 457 11.38 -5.80 -26.11
C GLY A 457 11.44 -4.84 -27.26
N GLY A 458 10.30 -4.62 -27.88
CA GLY A 458 10.18 -3.70 -28.98
C GLY A 458 8.77 -3.18 -29.14
N TRP A 459 8.71 -2.02 -29.72
CA TRP A 459 7.50 -1.35 -30.13
C TRP A 459 7.67 -0.79 -31.53
N PHE A 460 6.69 -0.97 -32.37
CA PHE A 460 6.59 -0.42 -33.70
C PHE A 460 5.25 0.27 -33.88
N ALA A 461 5.24 1.47 -34.42
CA ALA A 461 4.04 2.22 -34.75
C ALA A 461 4.13 2.76 -36.17
N TYR A 462 3.05 2.59 -36.91
CA TYR A 462 2.85 3.19 -38.21
C TYR A 462 1.57 3.99 -38.25
N LYS A 463 1.67 5.28 -38.61
CA LYS A 463 0.54 6.19 -38.72
C LYS A 463 0.46 6.74 -40.15
N TYR A 464 -0.67 6.56 -40.81
CA TYR A 464 -0.92 7.02 -42.16
C TYR A 464 -1.82 8.24 -42.16
N ASP A 465 -1.38 9.32 -42.80
CA ASP A 465 -2.10 10.60 -43.05
C ASP A 465 -2.74 11.17 -41.76
N ASN A 466 -2.17 10.92 -40.61
CA ASN A 466 -2.73 11.21 -39.28
C ASN A 466 -4.16 10.67 -39.05
N ARG A 467 -4.62 9.69 -39.85
CA ARG A 467 -5.97 9.10 -39.80
C ARG A 467 -5.97 7.70 -39.21
N TYR A 468 -5.05 6.85 -39.62
CA TYR A 468 -5.00 5.44 -39.21
C TYR A 468 -3.67 5.15 -38.55
N GLN A 469 -3.70 4.48 -37.42
CA GLN A 469 -2.48 4.07 -36.69
C GLN A 469 -2.58 2.58 -36.31
N ILE A 470 -1.52 1.87 -36.51
CA ILE A 470 -1.30 0.52 -35.98
C ILE A 470 -0.05 0.52 -35.13
N ASP A 471 -0.15 -0.06 -33.94
CA ASP A 471 0.99 -0.29 -33.06
C ASP A 471 1.13 -1.81 -32.81
N ALA A 472 2.35 -2.32 -32.86
CA ALA A 472 2.72 -3.67 -32.43
C ALA A 472 3.77 -3.58 -31.34
N THR A 473 3.55 -4.30 -30.24
CA THR A 473 4.47 -4.28 -29.10
C THR A 473 4.75 -5.72 -28.66
N PHE A 474 5.97 -5.99 -28.27
CA PHE A 474 6.33 -7.25 -27.64
C PHE A 474 7.34 -7.03 -26.49
N GLY A 475 7.25 -7.87 -25.48
CA GLY A 475 8.25 -8.03 -24.44
C GLY A 475 8.59 -9.50 -24.28
N TYR A 476 9.87 -9.87 -24.37
CA TYR A 476 10.39 -11.20 -24.11
C TYR A 476 11.23 -11.13 -22.82
N GLN A 477 10.70 -11.66 -21.72
CA GLN A 477 11.27 -11.48 -20.40
C GLN A 477 11.59 -12.81 -19.72
N GLY A 478 12.78 -12.87 -19.10
CA GLY A 478 13.23 -13.95 -18.23
C GLY A 478 13.07 -13.58 -16.76
N SER A 479 12.51 -14.48 -15.95
CA SER A 479 12.32 -14.34 -14.50
C SER A 479 13.11 -15.38 -13.73
N TYR A 480 13.79 -14.95 -12.65
CA TYR A 480 14.53 -15.80 -11.71
C TYR A 480 13.66 -16.81 -10.96
N LYS A 481 12.34 -16.64 -10.98
CA LYS A 481 11.38 -17.47 -10.24
C LYS A 481 11.21 -18.87 -10.81
N PHE A 482 11.58 -19.06 -12.08
CA PHE A 482 11.36 -20.29 -12.83
C PHE A 482 12.66 -20.98 -13.22
N ASN A 483 12.57 -22.27 -13.44
CA ASN A 483 13.70 -23.05 -14.00
C ASN A 483 14.05 -22.59 -15.43
N ASN A 484 15.14 -23.10 -15.99
CA ASN A 484 15.64 -22.66 -17.31
C ASN A 484 14.63 -22.88 -18.44
N GLU A 485 13.82 -23.93 -18.39
CA GLU A 485 12.87 -24.30 -19.44
C GLU A 485 11.64 -23.37 -19.45
N ASN A 486 11.20 -22.89 -18.30
CA ASN A 486 10.01 -22.08 -18.13
C ASN A 486 10.31 -20.59 -17.84
N ARG A 487 11.59 -20.21 -17.89
CA ARG A 487 12.08 -18.88 -17.46
C ARG A 487 11.58 -17.76 -18.35
N TRP A 488 11.52 -17.98 -19.66
CA TRP A 488 11.28 -16.94 -20.65
C TRP A 488 9.83 -16.93 -21.14
N GLY A 489 9.23 -15.74 -21.20
CA GLY A 489 7.87 -15.55 -21.64
C GLY A 489 7.70 -14.40 -22.61
N LEU A 490 6.98 -14.62 -23.71
CA LEU A 490 6.67 -13.62 -24.72
C LEU A 490 5.30 -12.99 -24.46
N SER A 491 5.25 -11.66 -24.49
CA SER A 491 4.05 -10.83 -24.29
C SER A 491 3.76 -9.98 -25.54
N PRO A 492 3.11 -10.53 -26.57
CA PRO A 492 2.80 -9.82 -27.80
C PRO A 492 1.47 -9.06 -27.70
N THR A 493 1.41 -7.85 -28.29
CA THR A 493 0.21 -7.01 -28.33
C THR A 493 0.11 -6.25 -29.64
N VAL A 494 -1.13 -5.98 -30.07
CA VAL A 494 -1.45 -5.11 -31.21
C VAL A 494 -2.54 -4.14 -30.83
N SER A 495 -2.43 -2.91 -31.31
CA SER A 495 -3.48 -1.91 -31.16
C SER A 495 -3.69 -1.10 -32.45
N LEU A 496 -4.91 -0.63 -32.64
CA LEU A 496 -5.35 0.14 -33.77
C LEU A 496 -5.98 1.44 -33.27
N ALA A 497 -5.77 2.54 -33.98
CA ALA A 497 -6.49 3.78 -33.75
C ALA A 497 -6.93 4.42 -35.06
N TRP A 498 -8.17 4.91 -35.05
CA TRP A 498 -8.75 5.69 -36.12
C TRP A 498 -9.06 7.10 -35.61
N TYR A 499 -8.42 8.08 -36.23
CA TYR A 499 -8.66 9.50 -35.97
C TYR A 499 -9.78 9.97 -36.88
N ALA A 500 -11.03 9.65 -36.52
CA ALA A 500 -12.21 9.93 -37.33
C ALA A 500 -12.40 11.43 -37.62
N SER A 501 -11.97 12.29 -36.68
CA SER A 501 -11.99 13.74 -36.88
C SER A 501 -11.08 14.25 -38.01
N ASN A 502 -10.16 13.44 -38.50
CA ASN A 502 -9.27 13.82 -39.63
C ASN A 502 -9.80 13.37 -40.98
N GLU A 503 -10.98 12.73 -41.02
CA GLU A 503 -11.66 12.36 -42.25
C GLU A 503 -12.44 13.54 -42.85
N LYS A 504 -12.54 13.60 -44.16
CA LYS A 504 -13.25 14.67 -44.86
C LYS A 504 -14.74 14.77 -44.51
N PHE A 505 -15.40 13.63 -44.32
CA PHE A 505 -16.82 13.58 -43.91
C PHE A 505 -17.08 14.21 -42.53
N PHE A 506 -16.05 14.26 -41.68
CA PHE A 506 -16.15 14.78 -40.33
C PHE A 506 -16.12 16.30 -40.26
N ASP A 507 -15.76 16.99 -41.36
CA ASP A 507 -15.62 18.46 -41.39
C ASP A 507 -16.91 19.17 -40.96
N VAL A 508 -18.08 18.60 -41.24
CA VAL A 508 -19.40 19.15 -40.83
C VAL A 508 -19.56 19.13 -39.29
N LEU A 509 -18.95 18.18 -38.62
CA LEU A 509 -19.05 18.02 -37.18
C LEU A 509 -17.96 18.78 -36.40
N LYS A 510 -16.90 19.24 -37.07
CA LYS A 510 -15.76 19.93 -36.44
C LYS A 510 -16.11 21.15 -35.58
N PRO A 511 -17.13 21.97 -35.88
CA PRO A 511 -17.49 23.07 -34.99
C PRO A 511 -17.93 22.64 -33.61
N ALA A 512 -18.57 21.47 -33.51
CA ALA A 512 -19.03 20.90 -32.24
C ALA A 512 -18.01 19.89 -31.65
N ILE A 513 -17.50 18.99 -32.51
CA ILE A 513 -16.58 17.91 -32.13
C ILE A 513 -15.22 18.19 -32.78
N SER A 514 -14.30 18.70 -31.99
CA SER A 514 -12.96 19.12 -32.46
C SER A 514 -12.04 17.92 -32.70
N ASN A 515 -12.20 16.85 -31.94
CA ASN A 515 -11.39 15.64 -32.04
C ASN A 515 -12.23 14.39 -31.70
N LEU A 516 -12.10 13.35 -32.51
CA LEU A 516 -12.64 12.02 -32.24
C LEU A 516 -11.63 10.96 -32.66
N LYS A 517 -11.12 10.20 -31.69
CA LYS A 517 -10.24 9.05 -31.89
C LYS A 517 -10.91 7.82 -31.32
N ILE A 518 -11.06 6.79 -32.14
CA ILE A 518 -11.52 5.46 -31.72
C ILE A 518 -10.32 4.54 -31.68
N ARG A 519 -10.17 3.76 -30.65
CA ARG A 519 -9.03 2.86 -30.47
C ARG A 519 -9.43 1.51 -29.92
N GLY A 520 -8.69 0.48 -30.33
CA GLY A 520 -8.86 -0.88 -29.84
C GLY A 520 -7.53 -1.58 -29.68
N SER A 521 -7.40 -2.40 -28.66
CA SER A 521 -6.19 -3.19 -28.43
C SER A 521 -6.52 -4.62 -28.00
N ILE A 522 -5.65 -5.54 -28.36
CA ILE A 522 -5.65 -6.92 -27.90
C ILE A 522 -4.20 -7.37 -27.66
N GLY A 523 -3.99 -8.10 -26.58
CA GLY A 523 -2.67 -8.63 -26.29
C GLY A 523 -2.64 -9.69 -25.21
N LYS A 524 -1.53 -10.41 -25.16
CA LYS A 524 -1.20 -11.34 -24.08
C LYS A 524 -0.05 -10.77 -23.28
N VAL A 525 -0.20 -10.71 -21.97
CA VAL A 525 0.84 -10.29 -21.05
C VAL A 525 1.03 -11.37 -20.00
N ASN A 526 2.27 -11.79 -19.82
CA ASN A 526 2.62 -12.77 -18.80
C ASN A 526 2.73 -12.08 -17.43
N ASN A 527 2.50 -12.82 -16.34
CA ASN A 527 2.61 -12.33 -14.98
C ASN A 527 3.26 -13.40 -14.09
N ASP A 528 4.31 -13.03 -13.37
CA ASP A 528 5.01 -13.92 -12.43
C ASP A 528 4.83 -13.50 -10.96
N ARG A 529 4.07 -12.43 -10.69
CA ARG A 529 3.99 -11.84 -9.34
C ARG A 529 3.39 -12.76 -8.30
N ALA A 530 2.46 -13.64 -8.70
CA ALA A 530 1.83 -14.60 -7.80
C ALA A 530 2.75 -15.74 -7.37
N VAL A 531 3.82 -16.01 -8.13
CA VAL A 531 4.75 -17.11 -7.88
C VAL A 531 5.86 -16.64 -6.95
N SER A 532 6.13 -17.42 -5.90
CA SER A 532 7.22 -17.15 -4.96
C SER A 532 8.58 -17.32 -5.63
N ALA A 533 9.60 -16.69 -5.03
CA ALA A 533 10.97 -16.78 -5.51
C ALA A 533 11.48 -18.23 -5.47
N TYR A 534 12.16 -18.66 -6.54
CA TYR A 534 12.84 -19.97 -6.61
C TYR A 534 11.93 -21.18 -6.35
N MET A 535 10.66 -21.12 -6.79
CA MET A 535 9.67 -22.20 -6.57
C MET A 535 10.08 -23.55 -7.18
N TYR A 536 11.01 -23.55 -8.13
CA TYR A 536 11.52 -24.76 -8.74
C TYR A 536 12.56 -25.52 -7.86
N MET A 537 12.90 -24.96 -6.69
CA MET A 537 13.83 -25.55 -5.70
C MET A 537 13.07 -25.97 -4.45
N SER A 538 13.43 -27.10 -3.85
CA SER A 538 12.97 -27.41 -2.51
C SER A 538 13.70 -26.55 -1.46
N ARG A 539 13.01 -26.26 -0.37
CA ARG A 539 13.57 -25.52 0.76
C ARG A 539 13.50 -26.37 2.02
N LEU A 540 14.65 -26.55 2.64
CA LEU A 540 14.79 -27.21 3.92
C LEU A 540 15.01 -26.17 5.01
N GLN A 541 14.41 -26.37 6.15
CA GLN A 541 14.58 -25.54 7.34
C GLN A 541 14.86 -26.41 8.56
N ASN A 542 15.82 -25.99 9.38
CA ASN A 542 16.04 -26.60 10.68
C ASN A 542 14.84 -26.28 11.59
N LEU A 543 14.26 -27.32 12.18
CA LEU A 543 13.31 -27.16 13.28
C LEU A 543 14.10 -27.00 14.57
N ASN A 544 13.77 -25.97 15.37
CA ASN A 544 14.32 -25.81 16.70
C ASN A 544 13.79 -26.88 17.67
N GLU A 545 12.70 -27.55 17.31
CA GLU A 545 12.15 -28.69 18.01
C GLU A 545 12.83 -29.94 17.47
N GLY A 546 13.75 -30.51 18.24
CA GLY A 546 14.47 -31.72 17.88
C GLY A 546 13.68 -32.98 18.14
N ILE A 547 14.06 -34.04 17.44
CA ILE A 547 13.60 -35.40 17.75
C ILE A 547 14.48 -35.96 18.87
N TYR A 548 13.87 -36.57 19.85
CA TYR A 548 14.59 -37.19 20.97
C TYR A 548 14.84 -38.66 20.68
N PHE A 549 16.09 -39.11 20.84
CA PHE A 549 16.49 -40.50 20.64
C PHE A 549 17.30 -41.04 21.81
N GLY A 550 17.21 -42.33 21.98
CA GLY A 550 17.97 -43.07 22.98
C GLY A 550 17.42 -42.96 24.39
N ASN A 551 18.02 -43.75 25.30
CA ASN A 551 17.63 -43.76 26.72
C ASN A 551 18.03 -42.47 27.44
N ASP A 552 18.96 -41.70 26.88
CA ASP A 552 19.47 -40.45 27.39
C ASP A 552 18.65 -39.23 26.88
N MET A 553 17.58 -39.48 26.07
CA MET A 553 16.71 -38.46 25.51
C MET A 553 17.51 -37.35 24.81
N ALA A 554 18.58 -37.74 24.10
CA ALA A 554 19.37 -36.77 23.34
C ALA A 554 18.54 -36.11 22.24
N GLN A 555 18.55 -34.78 22.20
CA GLN A 555 17.82 -33.99 21.22
C GLN A 555 18.66 -33.80 19.94
N TYR A 556 18.11 -34.23 18.84
CA TYR A 556 18.73 -34.03 17.52
C TYR A 556 17.90 -33.03 16.68
N THR A 557 18.57 -32.08 16.07
CA THR A 557 17.93 -31.12 15.17
C THR A 557 17.30 -31.85 13.98
N SER A 558 16.03 -31.61 13.72
CA SER A 558 15.34 -32.17 12.57
C SER A 558 15.30 -31.17 11.41
N LEU A 559 15.29 -31.67 10.18
CA LEU A 559 15.09 -30.91 8.96
C LEU A 559 13.66 -31.08 8.47
N LEU A 560 12.97 -29.99 8.22
CA LEU A 560 11.66 -29.98 7.59
C LEU A 560 11.76 -29.43 6.18
N GLU A 561 11.18 -30.11 5.19
CA GLU A 561 10.97 -29.54 3.87
C GLU A 561 9.79 -28.56 3.92
N THR A 562 10.11 -27.27 4.00
CA THR A 562 9.11 -26.19 4.11
C THR A 562 8.57 -25.74 2.77
N GLN A 563 9.13 -26.22 1.68
CA GLN A 563 8.68 -26.00 0.31
C GLN A 563 9.12 -27.16 -0.57
N GLN A 564 8.16 -27.84 -1.17
CA GLN A 564 8.45 -28.81 -2.24
C GLN A 564 8.78 -28.10 -3.55
N ALA A 565 9.75 -28.63 -4.30
CA ALA A 565 10.10 -28.13 -5.60
C ALA A 565 8.94 -28.26 -6.60
N ASN A 566 8.69 -27.19 -7.37
CA ASN A 566 7.82 -27.23 -8.54
C ASN A 566 8.57 -26.81 -9.82
N PRO A 567 9.29 -27.74 -10.47
CA PRO A 567 10.01 -27.43 -11.72
C PRO A 567 9.09 -27.00 -12.87
N SER A 568 7.81 -27.38 -12.85
CA SER A 568 6.82 -27.01 -13.87
C SER A 568 6.18 -25.64 -13.63
N ALA A 569 6.52 -24.94 -12.55
CA ALA A 569 6.01 -23.60 -12.30
C ALA A 569 6.37 -22.65 -13.45
N THR A 570 5.39 -21.87 -13.86
CA THR A 570 5.51 -20.88 -14.93
C THR A 570 4.66 -19.64 -14.63
N TYR A 571 4.60 -18.70 -15.54
CA TYR A 571 3.83 -17.46 -15.39
C TYR A 571 2.35 -17.67 -15.71
N GLU A 572 1.49 -16.89 -15.07
CA GLU A 572 0.10 -16.75 -15.49
C GLU A 572 0.02 -15.93 -16.78
N LYS A 573 -1.00 -16.20 -17.61
CA LYS A 573 -1.20 -15.53 -18.89
C LYS A 573 -2.47 -14.68 -18.84
N SER A 574 -2.31 -13.37 -18.99
CA SER A 574 -3.39 -12.38 -19.06
C SER A 574 -3.67 -12.07 -20.54
N THR A 575 -4.88 -12.34 -21.00
CA THR A 575 -5.36 -11.91 -22.32
C THR A 575 -6.24 -10.69 -22.10
N GLN A 576 -5.82 -9.54 -22.62
CA GLN A 576 -6.50 -8.26 -22.43
C GLN A 576 -7.06 -7.75 -23.75
N ILE A 577 -8.29 -7.25 -23.69
CA ILE A 577 -8.99 -6.57 -24.80
C ILE A 577 -9.47 -5.22 -24.27
N ASN A 578 -9.25 -4.17 -25.03
CA ASN A 578 -9.71 -2.82 -24.71
C ASN A 578 -10.31 -2.18 -25.97
N LEU A 579 -11.43 -1.46 -25.79
CA LEU A 579 -12.03 -0.59 -26.79
C LEU A 579 -12.27 0.76 -26.14
N GLY A 580 -11.82 1.84 -26.79
CA GLY A 580 -11.91 3.17 -26.23
C GLY A 580 -12.20 4.25 -27.27
N ALA A 581 -12.67 5.38 -26.78
CA ALA A 581 -12.90 6.59 -27.56
C ALA A 581 -12.37 7.80 -26.79
N ASP A 582 -11.67 8.68 -27.53
CA ASP A 582 -11.18 9.96 -27.03
C ASP A 582 -11.91 11.07 -27.81
N LEU A 583 -12.60 11.94 -27.10
CA LEU A 583 -13.49 12.97 -27.64
C LEU A 583 -13.05 14.36 -27.15
N GLY A 584 -12.83 15.27 -28.08
CA GLY A 584 -12.68 16.71 -27.82
C GLY A 584 -13.83 17.49 -28.42
N MET A 585 -14.46 18.37 -27.67
CA MET A 585 -15.59 19.20 -28.12
C MET A 585 -15.34 20.66 -27.81
N PHE A 586 -16.05 21.53 -28.53
CA PHE A 586 -16.03 22.99 -28.34
C PHE A 586 -14.60 23.57 -28.37
N SER A 587 -13.86 23.26 -29.45
CA SER A 587 -12.45 23.65 -29.59
C SER A 587 -11.56 23.08 -28.45
N ASN A 588 -11.81 21.83 -28.05
CA ASN A 588 -11.14 21.09 -26.96
C ASN A 588 -11.31 21.72 -25.56
N ARG A 589 -12.35 22.54 -25.35
CA ARG A 589 -12.72 22.97 -24.00
C ARG A 589 -13.23 21.78 -23.17
N LEU A 590 -14.02 20.89 -23.78
CA LEU A 590 -14.41 19.63 -23.19
C LEU A 590 -13.58 18.51 -23.81
N ASN A 591 -12.89 17.74 -22.96
CA ASN A 591 -12.20 16.52 -23.34
C ASN A 591 -12.76 15.36 -22.51
N ALA A 592 -13.17 14.29 -23.18
CA ALA A 592 -13.71 13.09 -22.55
C ALA A 592 -13.00 11.86 -23.09
N THR A 593 -12.75 10.90 -22.23
CA THR A 593 -12.28 9.56 -22.61
C THR A 593 -13.24 8.53 -22.08
N PHE A 594 -13.41 7.45 -22.81
CA PHE A 594 -14.24 6.32 -22.41
C PHE A 594 -13.58 5.01 -22.86
N ASP A 595 -13.48 4.03 -21.96
CA ASP A 595 -12.93 2.70 -22.22
C ASP A 595 -13.83 1.60 -21.66
N ILE A 596 -13.94 0.50 -22.44
CA ILE A 596 -14.51 -0.77 -22.01
C ILE A 596 -13.40 -1.82 -22.16
N TRP A 597 -13.21 -2.64 -21.13
CA TRP A 597 -12.10 -3.57 -21.13
C TRP A 597 -12.46 -4.90 -20.49
N LYS A 598 -11.69 -5.95 -20.87
CA LYS A 598 -11.76 -7.30 -20.33
C LYS A 598 -10.36 -7.88 -20.21
N ASP A 599 -10.07 -8.49 -19.07
CA ASP A 599 -8.84 -9.26 -18.79
C ASP A 599 -9.22 -10.68 -18.39
N ARG A 600 -8.77 -11.67 -19.15
CA ARG A 600 -8.92 -13.07 -18.82
C ARG A 600 -7.57 -13.68 -18.50
N ARG A 601 -7.45 -14.22 -17.30
CA ARG A 601 -6.23 -14.84 -16.78
C ARG A 601 -6.38 -16.36 -16.74
N THR A 602 -5.34 -17.04 -17.21
CA THR A 602 -5.22 -18.49 -17.18
C THR A 602 -3.87 -18.88 -16.59
N GLY A 603 -3.80 -20.05 -15.98
CA GLY A 603 -2.60 -20.46 -15.27
C GLY A 603 -2.32 -19.62 -14.03
N VAL A 604 -3.37 -19.10 -13.37
CA VAL A 604 -3.22 -18.40 -12.08
C VAL A 604 -2.62 -19.38 -11.08
N TYR A 605 -1.54 -18.94 -10.44
CA TYR A 605 -0.84 -19.76 -9.46
C TYR A 605 -1.68 -19.90 -8.19
N THR A 606 -2.04 -21.12 -7.85
CA THR A 606 -2.84 -21.44 -6.65
C THR A 606 -2.38 -22.77 -6.06
N ILE A 607 -2.60 -22.93 -4.77
CA ILE A 607 -2.42 -24.21 -4.09
C ILE A 607 -3.71 -24.99 -4.28
N PRO A 608 -3.69 -26.17 -4.96
CA PRO A 608 -4.88 -26.99 -5.14
C PRO A 608 -5.46 -27.43 -3.79
N SER A 609 -6.76 -27.30 -3.60
CA SER A 609 -7.44 -27.79 -2.40
C SER A 609 -7.84 -29.28 -2.52
N THR A 610 -7.59 -29.87 -3.68
CA THR A 610 -7.87 -31.30 -3.98
C THR A 610 -6.79 -32.26 -3.51
N PHE A 611 -5.69 -31.78 -2.90
CA PHE A 611 -4.69 -32.64 -2.29
C PHE A 611 -5.26 -33.44 -1.12
N SER A 612 -4.96 -34.75 -1.13
CA SER A 612 -5.38 -35.61 -0.04
C SER A 612 -4.56 -35.35 1.24
N SER A 613 -5.24 -35.22 2.37
CA SER A 613 -4.59 -35.15 3.69
C SER A 613 -3.78 -36.41 4.05
N MET A 614 -4.03 -37.54 3.35
CA MET A 614 -3.25 -38.78 3.50
C MET A 614 -1.79 -38.64 3.09
N LEU A 615 -1.42 -37.58 2.36
CA LEU A 615 -0.02 -37.32 2.00
C LEU A 615 0.84 -36.87 3.19
N GLY A 616 0.22 -36.58 4.35
CA GLY A 616 0.94 -36.16 5.56
C GLY A 616 1.54 -34.76 5.52
N TYR A 617 1.34 -34.04 4.44
CA TYR A 617 1.79 -32.63 4.32
C TYR A 617 0.65 -31.67 4.67
N THR A 618 0.99 -30.60 5.37
CA THR A 618 0.07 -29.48 5.52
C THR A 618 0.04 -28.67 4.22
N THR A 619 -1.10 -28.09 3.88
CA THR A 619 -1.28 -27.31 2.64
C THR A 619 -0.28 -26.16 2.51
N ILE A 620 0.26 -25.67 3.62
CA ILE A 620 1.24 -24.56 3.64
C ILE A 620 2.59 -24.94 2.98
N TYR A 621 2.94 -26.21 2.93
CA TYR A 621 4.18 -26.72 2.33
C TYR A 621 3.98 -27.28 0.91
N MET A 622 2.72 -27.37 0.48
CA MET A 622 2.38 -27.88 -0.85
C MET A 622 2.81 -26.90 -1.96
N PRO A 623 3.35 -27.42 -3.07
CA PRO A 623 3.68 -26.56 -4.20
C PRO A 623 2.39 -26.11 -4.89
N GLY A 624 2.26 -24.79 -5.07
CA GLY A 624 1.21 -24.25 -5.92
C GLY A 624 1.40 -24.66 -7.38
N LYS A 625 0.31 -24.66 -8.15
CA LYS A 625 0.27 -25.00 -9.58
C LYS A 625 -0.36 -23.89 -10.40
N ASN A 626 0.00 -23.81 -11.67
CA ASN A 626 -0.56 -22.84 -12.62
C ASN A 626 -1.85 -23.37 -13.27
N ILE A 627 -2.92 -23.51 -12.47
CA ILE A 627 -4.19 -24.12 -12.90
C ILE A 627 -5.39 -23.17 -12.81
N GLY A 628 -5.31 -22.14 -11.99
CA GLY A 628 -6.43 -21.22 -11.76
C GLY A 628 -6.80 -20.39 -12.99
N LYS A 629 -8.06 -19.95 -13.02
CA LYS A 629 -8.62 -19.07 -14.08
C LYS A 629 -9.44 -17.95 -13.43
N MET A 630 -9.22 -16.73 -13.88
CA MET A 630 -9.95 -15.53 -13.43
C MET A 630 -10.35 -14.66 -14.62
N GLU A 631 -11.39 -13.88 -14.44
CA GLU A 631 -11.83 -12.87 -15.40
C GLU A 631 -12.10 -11.56 -14.66
N THR A 632 -11.64 -10.45 -15.23
CA THR A 632 -11.97 -9.10 -14.74
C THR A 632 -12.44 -8.27 -15.92
N LYS A 633 -13.52 -7.52 -15.74
CA LYS A 633 -14.06 -6.62 -16.75
C LYS A 633 -14.51 -5.32 -16.13
N GLY A 634 -14.55 -4.27 -16.93
CA GLY A 634 -14.96 -2.98 -16.42
C GLY A 634 -15.12 -1.93 -17.50
N LEU A 635 -15.51 -0.77 -17.03
CA LEU A 635 -15.59 0.45 -17.82
C LEU A 635 -14.96 1.61 -17.03
N GLU A 636 -14.45 2.57 -17.75
CA GLU A 636 -13.86 3.75 -17.17
C GLU A 636 -14.09 4.96 -18.08
N GLY A 637 -14.19 6.14 -17.47
CA GLY A 637 -14.35 7.38 -18.21
C GLY A 637 -13.77 8.56 -17.45
N SER A 638 -13.35 9.56 -18.17
CA SER A 638 -12.93 10.84 -17.62
C SER A 638 -13.55 11.99 -18.45
N LEU A 639 -13.79 13.10 -17.77
CA LEU A 639 -14.33 14.32 -18.37
C LEU A 639 -13.55 15.51 -17.81
N ASN A 640 -13.02 16.32 -18.69
CA ASN A 640 -12.26 17.51 -18.33
C ASN A 640 -12.80 18.71 -19.13
N TRP A 641 -13.32 19.69 -18.41
CA TRP A 641 -13.75 20.97 -18.95
C TRP A 641 -12.77 22.07 -18.54
N LYS A 642 -12.33 22.87 -19.49
CA LYS A 642 -11.50 24.05 -19.23
C LYS A 642 -11.98 25.21 -20.12
N ASP A 643 -12.26 26.32 -19.49
CA ASP A 643 -12.69 27.51 -20.23
C ASP A 643 -12.21 28.81 -19.56
N ASN A 644 -12.33 29.94 -20.28
CA ASN A 644 -11.95 31.26 -19.81
C ASN A 644 -13.18 32.17 -19.82
N ILE A 645 -13.35 32.96 -18.78
CA ILE A 645 -14.31 34.07 -18.72
C ILE A 645 -13.52 35.37 -18.85
N GLY A 646 -13.64 36.04 -19.99
CA GLY A 646 -12.79 37.17 -20.29
C GLY A 646 -11.33 36.78 -20.52
N LYS A 647 -10.40 37.68 -20.16
CA LYS A 647 -8.95 37.45 -20.34
C LYS A 647 -8.25 36.95 -19.09
N ASP A 648 -8.85 37.15 -17.90
CA ASP A 648 -8.15 37.02 -16.62
C ASP A 648 -8.65 35.87 -15.75
N PHE A 649 -9.82 35.29 -16.07
CA PHE A 649 -10.40 34.22 -15.29
C PHE A 649 -10.46 32.89 -16.06
N THR A 650 -9.66 31.92 -15.63
CA THR A 650 -9.68 30.56 -16.17
C THR A 650 -10.27 29.61 -15.13
N TYR A 651 -11.23 28.79 -15.54
CA TYR A 651 -11.79 27.74 -14.67
C TYR A 651 -11.69 26.38 -15.33
N PHE A 652 -11.63 25.35 -14.51
CA PHE A 652 -11.63 23.96 -14.95
C PHE A 652 -12.50 23.11 -14.03
N LEU A 653 -13.12 22.10 -14.62
CA LEU A 653 -13.89 21.07 -13.93
C LEU A 653 -13.43 19.72 -14.47
N SER A 654 -13.06 18.79 -13.59
CA SER A 654 -12.69 17.45 -13.98
C SER A 654 -13.42 16.42 -13.13
N GLY A 655 -13.79 15.32 -13.74
CA GLY A 655 -14.40 14.18 -13.08
C GLY A 655 -13.98 12.87 -13.75
N ASN A 656 -13.94 11.80 -13.00
CA ASN A 656 -13.71 10.47 -13.53
C ASN A 656 -14.61 9.44 -12.84
N ILE A 657 -14.90 8.39 -13.58
CA ILE A 657 -15.65 7.24 -13.08
C ILE A 657 -14.96 5.97 -13.54
N SER A 658 -14.93 4.97 -12.67
CA SER A 658 -14.44 3.64 -13.01
C SER A 658 -15.25 2.58 -12.30
N TYR A 659 -15.53 1.51 -13.02
CA TYR A 659 -16.16 0.32 -12.49
C TYR A 659 -15.38 -0.91 -12.94
N SER A 660 -15.05 -1.80 -12.01
CA SER A 660 -14.39 -3.06 -12.30
C SER A 660 -14.99 -4.19 -11.44
N LYS A 661 -15.17 -5.34 -12.06
CA LYS A 661 -15.64 -6.54 -11.38
C LYS A 661 -14.80 -7.74 -11.79
N ASN A 662 -14.17 -8.37 -10.82
CA ASN A 662 -13.46 -9.63 -11.02
C ASN A 662 -14.38 -10.82 -10.70
N LYS A 663 -14.03 -11.98 -11.23
CA LYS A 663 -14.73 -13.24 -11.03
C LYS A 663 -13.76 -14.40 -11.08
N VAL A 664 -13.80 -15.26 -10.09
CA VAL A 664 -13.10 -16.55 -10.10
C VAL A 664 -13.86 -17.48 -11.07
N ILE A 665 -13.16 -18.02 -12.05
CA ILE A 665 -13.72 -18.96 -13.01
C ILE A 665 -13.43 -20.39 -12.55
N ASP A 666 -12.21 -20.64 -12.04
CA ASP A 666 -11.75 -21.95 -11.61
C ASP A 666 -10.51 -21.79 -10.73
N MET A 667 -10.44 -22.47 -9.58
CA MET A 667 -9.28 -22.47 -8.68
C MET A 667 -8.95 -23.87 -8.14
N ASP A 668 -9.48 -24.93 -8.80
CA ASP A 668 -9.31 -26.33 -8.38
C ASP A 668 -9.78 -26.54 -6.92
N GLU A 669 -11.00 -26.16 -6.65
CA GLU A 669 -11.60 -26.28 -5.34
C GLU A 669 -12.10 -27.69 -5.05
N ALA A 670 -11.90 -28.19 -3.84
CA ALA A 670 -12.50 -29.41 -3.36
C ALA A 670 -14.03 -29.30 -3.35
N LEU A 671 -14.71 -30.43 -3.43
CA LEU A 671 -16.18 -30.50 -3.37
C LEU A 671 -16.70 -29.82 -2.10
N GLN A 672 -17.62 -28.89 -2.30
CA GLN A 672 -18.30 -28.19 -1.21
C GLN A 672 -19.75 -28.68 -1.10
N PRO A 673 -20.30 -28.72 0.10
CA PRO A 673 -21.69 -29.17 0.30
C PRO A 673 -22.72 -28.20 -0.29
N TYR A 674 -22.40 -26.92 -0.47
CA TYR A 674 -23.31 -25.90 -0.99
C TYR A 674 -22.60 -24.99 -2.01
N ASP A 675 -23.34 -24.54 -3.02
CA ASP A 675 -22.82 -23.71 -4.10
C ASP A 675 -22.24 -22.37 -3.64
N TYR A 676 -22.81 -21.76 -2.61
CA TYR A 676 -22.30 -20.49 -2.06
C TYR A 676 -20.93 -20.59 -1.37
N MET A 677 -20.49 -21.81 -1.04
CA MET A 677 -19.19 -22.06 -0.40
C MET A 677 -18.03 -22.08 -1.40
N TYR A 678 -18.31 -22.19 -2.71
CA TYR A 678 -17.28 -22.11 -3.73
C TYR A 678 -16.81 -20.67 -3.95
N SER A 679 -15.51 -20.45 -4.15
CA SER A 679 -15.02 -19.18 -4.66
C SER A 679 -15.33 -18.99 -6.14
N LYS A 680 -15.50 -20.11 -6.86
CA LYS A 680 -15.95 -20.13 -8.25
C LYS A 680 -17.27 -19.39 -8.44
N GLY A 681 -17.27 -18.42 -9.37
CA GLY A 681 -18.45 -17.59 -9.63
C GLY A 681 -18.50 -16.29 -8.84
N HIS A 682 -17.72 -16.18 -7.77
CA HIS A 682 -17.64 -15.01 -6.87
C HIS A 682 -16.41 -14.14 -7.15
N PRO A 683 -16.36 -12.89 -6.68
CA PRO A 683 -15.16 -12.07 -6.72
C PRO A 683 -14.02 -12.69 -5.91
N TYR A 684 -12.79 -12.52 -6.39
CA TYR A 684 -11.60 -12.94 -5.67
C TYR A 684 -11.47 -12.18 -4.33
N GLY A 685 -11.21 -12.91 -3.25
CA GLY A 685 -11.11 -12.36 -1.91
C GLY A 685 -12.46 -12.14 -1.21
N THR A 686 -13.55 -12.74 -1.71
CA THR A 686 -14.83 -12.76 -1.01
C THR A 686 -14.73 -13.65 0.23
N SER A 687 -15.19 -13.14 1.37
CA SER A 687 -15.30 -13.89 2.61
C SER A 687 -16.73 -14.39 2.79
N LEU A 688 -16.88 -15.61 3.30
CA LEU A 688 -18.16 -16.12 3.77
C LEU A 688 -18.43 -15.51 5.14
N VAL A 689 -19.60 -14.95 5.30
CA VAL A 689 -20.08 -14.36 6.55
C VAL A 689 -21.50 -14.80 6.82
N TYR A 690 -21.87 -14.87 8.08
CA TYR A 690 -23.28 -15.02 8.46
C TYR A 690 -24.01 -13.69 8.25
N ILE A 691 -25.25 -13.78 7.81
CA ILE A 691 -26.13 -12.62 7.69
C ILE A 691 -26.98 -12.58 8.96
N ALA A 692 -26.81 -11.50 9.76
CA ALA A 692 -27.65 -11.28 10.92
C ALA A 692 -29.09 -10.95 10.46
N ASP A 693 -30.06 -11.73 10.90
CA ASP A 693 -31.48 -11.56 10.62
C ASP A 693 -32.24 -10.91 11.79
N GLY A 694 -31.51 -10.22 12.64
CA GLY A 694 -32.03 -9.55 13.83
C GLY A 694 -31.47 -10.14 15.13
N ILE A 695 -32.24 -9.94 16.20
CA ILE A 695 -31.93 -10.43 17.54
C ILE A 695 -33.11 -11.21 18.04
N PHE A 696 -32.89 -12.38 18.61
CA PHE A 696 -33.96 -13.17 19.23
C PHE A 696 -34.59 -12.41 20.39
N GLN A 697 -35.92 -12.28 20.37
CA GLN A 697 -36.65 -11.53 21.39
C GLN A 697 -37.20 -12.45 22.52
N SER A 698 -37.39 -13.75 22.25
CA SER A 698 -37.90 -14.69 23.23
C SER A 698 -37.45 -16.13 22.97
N TYR A 699 -37.65 -17.00 23.95
CA TYR A 699 -37.39 -18.44 23.81
C TYR A 699 -38.34 -19.12 22.83
N GLU A 700 -39.57 -18.62 22.66
CA GLU A 700 -40.54 -19.12 21.67
C GLU A 700 -40.02 -18.84 20.26
N GLU A 701 -39.43 -17.67 20.03
CA GLU A 701 -38.79 -17.33 18.74
C GLU A 701 -37.59 -18.24 18.45
N ILE A 702 -36.77 -18.52 19.46
CA ILE A 702 -35.63 -19.44 19.34
C ILE A 702 -36.12 -20.86 19.01
N ALA A 703 -37.18 -21.34 19.69
CA ALA A 703 -37.76 -22.66 19.45
C ALA A 703 -38.38 -22.81 18.05
N ALA A 704 -38.86 -21.72 17.47
CA ALA A 704 -39.44 -21.67 16.13
C ALA A 704 -38.37 -21.50 15.02
N ALA A 705 -37.15 -21.10 15.36
CA ALA A 705 -36.05 -20.89 14.44
C ALA A 705 -35.34 -22.21 14.10
N PRO A 706 -34.55 -22.26 12.99
CA PRO A 706 -33.62 -23.36 12.73
C PRO A 706 -32.61 -23.54 13.89
N VAL A 707 -32.24 -24.78 14.17
CA VAL A 707 -31.31 -25.11 15.24
C VAL A 707 -29.98 -24.38 15.00
N HIS A 708 -29.57 -23.56 15.95
CA HIS A 708 -28.27 -22.89 15.96
C HIS A 708 -27.17 -23.91 16.28
N THR A 709 -26.23 -24.09 15.33
CA THR A 709 -25.23 -25.18 15.45
C THR A 709 -23.93 -24.75 16.15
N LEU A 710 -23.74 -23.46 16.42
CA LEU A 710 -22.50 -22.92 16.96
C LEU A 710 -22.50 -22.81 18.48
N ASN A 711 -23.60 -22.33 19.06
CA ASN A 711 -23.75 -22.12 20.51
C ASN A 711 -25.20 -22.38 20.95
N SER A 712 -25.41 -22.57 22.24
CA SER A 712 -26.73 -22.41 22.85
C SER A 712 -27.13 -20.93 22.75
N VAL A 713 -28.28 -20.63 22.20
CA VAL A 713 -28.78 -19.27 22.03
C VAL A 713 -29.84 -18.93 23.08
N VAL A 714 -29.83 -17.66 23.47
CA VAL A 714 -30.78 -17.06 24.43
C VAL A 714 -31.37 -15.77 23.82
N PRO A 715 -32.49 -15.26 24.34
CA PRO A 715 -33.02 -13.96 23.94
C PRO A 715 -31.96 -12.88 24.09
N GLY A 716 -31.77 -12.05 23.05
CA GLY A 716 -30.67 -11.06 22.97
C GLY A 716 -29.53 -11.47 22.02
N ASP A 717 -29.42 -12.75 21.69
CA ASP A 717 -28.43 -13.23 20.73
C ASP A 717 -28.82 -12.87 19.29
N ILE A 718 -27.79 -12.85 18.43
CA ILE A 718 -27.97 -12.58 17.01
C ILE A 718 -28.64 -13.80 16.35
N ARG A 719 -29.73 -13.52 15.65
CA ARG A 719 -30.44 -14.48 14.82
C ARG A 719 -29.85 -14.67 13.43
#